data_ec2426cb4571253da6cb4ae813d93796
#
_entry.id   ec2426cb4571253da6cb4ae813d93796
#
_cell.length_a   1.000
_cell.length_b   1.000
_cell.length_c   1.000
_cell.angle_alpha   90.00
_cell.angle_beta   90.00
_cell.angle_gamma   90.00
#
_symmetry.space_group_name_H-M   'P 1'
#
loop_
_entity.id
_entity.type
_entity.pdbx_description
1 polymer ?
#
loop_
_entity_poly.entity_id
_entity_poly.type
_entity_poly.pdbx_seq_one_letter_code
_entity_poly.pdbx_strand_id
1 'polypeptide(L)'
;MRRTLPCWFLLFVGLLSGGYNILAALPSGIVDTQPGDALPPTPKEALELITVPEGFHVSLFAGDPVLAQPIAINYDERGRLWVAESFSYIEWKRTGKDRIQILEDTDNDGEFDTSRTFWDSANHLSGFQVGHGGVWVADAPELLFIPDRNRDDIPDGPPEVVLDGWTLKAEHNMINGLTWGPDGWLYGRHGIKQPSLVGKPGDPDEKRVPLSCSIWRYHPVRKVFEVVADGTINPWGLDWNEEGEAFITTSVIDHLWHLVPGAHFARWDGRGMDALNPYAYDLMRPTSDHRHWLGGETERRQQDGHGDAGGGHSHCGLLIYQSDAWPEAYRNRALFSNVLGQRINMDHLARSRSGYVAMHGEDLLLGNNPWFRAVDLKQGPMGEVMVAEWTDLGECHDRDGIHRSSGRLFEVWHGERRERPKIDVGSADTGELLTMLWHENVWWRRMAIRILHERAVSSPILNADQVDGLVGKVKRGSVRNAVTALQALHVTGNLKGELLRDLYLDALNTDAMGREAIRSQLIGLAYNEGVPSRCMIDWLSEWIPREPSGLVLLKMASALQRIPVEARWKPAVALADKAVDPEDRNLVLMRWYAWEPLVASDRGQALVVAIGEGHPYLTESIARRAVAAGALEDAIVVMRTSGRFSAEMLSGILEALPSKVEMPKGWKVAQEIVLNYEDAAVRNLALRLSHRFGDREASLKMLEVVSSTGSDPDERREFLQLLVDSRFDGLPRVLPELVEDPILDEAAIRAMAVFPRTASAKGLVGKVVAGGEDAERLRVILETLASRKDYSDLLVAAVLDGRLDKSVLPSHVARQLLMVSSKGKELASHLGMNAGEARAKEKTLATWRNRLKPDYLAKANLKQGREIFQRICATCHKLYGEGGAVGPDLTGSGRHDLDYLLINVLFPSDDVSQDYRMVTLDLADGRVLSGTIASENPEVIVLRQIGQEVRVDVKDVEARQVSELSIMPPGIIDALNRDDVRDLIGYLQTREDVE
;
A
#
# COMPACT_ATOMS: atom_id res chain seq x y z
N MET A 1 -84.81 18.73 -16.49
CA MET A 1 -85.26 17.88 -15.37
C MET A 1 -84.15 17.08 -14.83
N ARG A 2 -83.94 17.23 -13.63
CA ARG A 2 -83.07 16.57 -12.61
C ARG A 2 -81.98 17.47 -12.08
N ARG A 3 -82.29 17.93 -10.87
CA ARG A 3 -81.45 18.72 -9.98
C ARG A 3 -80.42 17.83 -9.32
N THR A 4 -79.15 18.26 -9.21
CA THR A 4 -78.13 17.72 -8.31
C THR A 4 -77.66 18.78 -7.34
N LEU A 5 -77.88 18.51 -6.06
CA LEU A 5 -77.41 19.28 -4.91
C LEU A 5 -75.86 19.01 -4.74
N PRO A 6 -75.08 20.03 -4.30
CA PRO A 6 -73.74 19.84 -3.84
C PRO A 6 -73.64 19.56 -2.35
N CYS A 7 -72.95 18.52 -1.96
CA CYS A 7 -72.50 18.28 -0.58
C CYS A 7 -71.31 19.18 -0.24
N TRP A 8 -71.46 20.04 0.75
CA TRP A 8 -70.39 20.77 1.40
C TRP A 8 -69.81 19.88 2.49
N PHE A 9 -68.51 19.50 2.33
CA PHE A 9 -67.69 18.95 3.41
C PHE A 9 -66.91 20.13 4.02
N LEU A 10 -67.26 20.48 5.24
CA LEU A 10 -66.48 21.38 6.09
C LEU A 10 -65.21 20.60 6.56
N LEU A 11 -64.04 20.98 6.03
CA LEU A 11 -62.75 20.55 6.58
C LEU A 11 -62.42 21.43 7.80
N PHE A 12 -62.45 20.83 8.99
CA PHE A 12 -61.85 21.42 10.19
C PHE A 12 -60.31 21.28 10.06
N VAL A 13 -59.60 22.35 9.76
CA VAL A 13 -58.17 22.43 9.87
C VAL A 13 -57.84 22.73 11.34
N GLY A 14 -57.52 21.67 12.06
CA GLY A 14 -56.83 21.78 13.36
C GLY A 14 -55.39 22.09 13.13
N LEU A 15 -54.96 23.29 13.46
CA LEU A 15 -53.54 23.63 13.59
C LEU A 15 -52.97 22.87 14.80
N LEU A 16 -52.43 21.69 14.56
CA LEU A 16 -51.46 21.05 15.44
C LEU A 16 -50.09 21.39 14.88
N SER A 17 -49.38 22.30 15.47
CA SER A 17 -47.95 22.56 15.32
C SER A 17 -47.15 21.42 15.95
N GLY A 18 -47.19 20.24 15.32
CA GLY A 18 -46.26 19.16 15.55
C GLY A 18 -45.43 19.08 14.31
N GLY A 19 -44.15 19.41 14.41
CA GLY A 19 -43.21 19.22 13.33
C GLY A 19 -43.16 17.72 12.99
N TYR A 20 -43.67 17.35 11.84
CA TYR A 20 -43.41 16.01 11.28
C TYR A 20 -41.93 15.98 10.88
N ASN A 21 -41.11 15.30 11.66
CA ASN A 21 -39.79 14.84 11.23
C ASN A 21 -40.01 13.94 10.02
N ILE A 22 -39.72 14.43 8.83
CA ILE A 22 -39.70 13.60 7.63
C ILE A 22 -38.38 12.81 7.68
N LEU A 23 -38.44 11.57 8.16
CA LEU A 23 -37.30 10.65 8.04
C LEU A 23 -36.98 10.50 6.55
N ALA A 24 -35.73 10.72 6.19
CA ALA A 24 -35.28 10.61 4.82
C ALA A 24 -35.38 9.14 4.38
N ALA A 25 -36.29 8.84 3.48
CA ALA A 25 -36.42 7.50 2.91
C ALA A 25 -35.20 7.17 2.01
N LEU A 26 -34.88 5.89 1.90
CA LEU A 26 -33.85 5.40 0.97
C LEU A 26 -34.17 5.82 -0.47
N PRO A 27 -33.17 6.16 -1.32
CA PRO A 27 -33.40 6.49 -2.72
C PRO A 27 -34.09 5.35 -3.46
N SER A 28 -35.01 5.67 -4.36
CA SER A 28 -35.74 4.65 -5.14
C SER A 28 -34.81 3.86 -6.08
N GLY A 29 -35.01 2.54 -6.15
CA GLY A 29 -34.29 1.67 -7.07
C GLY A 29 -32.91 1.19 -6.56
N ILE A 30 -32.67 1.27 -5.25
CA ILE A 30 -31.63 0.52 -4.58
C ILE A 30 -32.09 -0.92 -4.50
N VAL A 31 -31.23 -1.84 -4.89
CA VAL A 31 -31.54 -3.28 -4.99
C VAL A 31 -30.48 -4.08 -4.28
N ASP A 32 -30.92 -4.91 -3.35
CA ASP A 32 -30.09 -5.94 -2.73
C ASP A 32 -29.94 -7.12 -3.69
N THR A 33 -28.72 -7.62 -3.86
CA THR A 33 -28.39 -8.71 -4.77
C THR A 33 -27.94 -10.00 -4.08
N GLN A 34 -27.85 -10.00 -2.73
CA GLN A 34 -27.55 -11.21 -1.97
C GLN A 34 -28.71 -12.25 -2.10
N PRO A 35 -28.43 -13.55 -1.83
CA PRO A 35 -29.47 -14.57 -1.84
C PRO A 35 -30.65 -14.20 -0.94
N GLY A 36 -31.89 -14.40 -1.42
CA GLY A 36 -33.11 -13.90 -0.79
C GLY A 36 -33.47 -14.46 0.59
N ASP A 37 -32.76 -15.48 1.05
CA ASP A 37 -32.86 -16.09 2.40
C ASP A 37 -31.78 -15.60 3.39
N ALA A 38 -30.79 -14.86 2.91
CA ALA A 38 -29.74 -14.27 3.72
C ALA A 38 -30.13 -12.82 4.09
N LEU A 39 -30.60 -12.61 5.30
CA LEU A 39 -30.94 -11.28 5.83
C LEU A 39 -30.02 -10.88 6.98
N PRO A 40 -29.60 -9.62 7.06
CA PRO A 40 -28.87 -9.12 8.21
C PRO A 40 -29.72 -9.17 9.47
N PRO A 41 -29.12 -9.27 10.67
CA PRO A 41 -29.85 -9.00 11.91
C PRO A 41 -30.42 -7.59 11.86
N THR A 42 -31.57 -7.36 12.50
CA THR A 42 -32.08 -5.99 12.68
C THR A 42 -31.06 -5.12 13.45
N PRO A 43 -31.09 -3.79 13.35
CA PRO A 43 -30.15 -2.93 14.09
C PRO A 43 -30.08 -3.23 15.59
N LYS A 44 -31.22 -3.56 16.21
CA LYS A 44 -31.31 -3.92 17.62
C LYS A 44 -30.68 -5.29 17.91
N GLU A 45 -30.96 -6.30 17.09
CA GLU A 45 -30.32 -7.61 17.22
C GLU A 45 -28.81 -7.54 16.99
N ALA A 46 -28.36 -6.70 16.06
CA ALA A 46 -26.93 -6.48 15.84
C ALA A 46 -26.25 -5.85 17.05
N LEU A 47 -26.89 -4.87 17.70
CA LEU A 47 -26.41 -4.28 18.95
C LEU A 47 -26.26 -5.32 20.06
N GLU A 48 -27.24 -6.24 20.20
CA GLU A 48 -27.22 -7.30 21.22
C GLU A 48 -26.08 -8.32 21.01
N LEU A 49 -25.54 -8.45 19.79
CA LEU A 49 -24.42 -9.31 19.45
C LEU A 49 -23.05 -8.68 19.75
N ILE A 50 -22.96 -7.35 19.82
CA ILE A 50 -21.70 -6.64 20.04
C ILE A 50 -21.16 -6.91 21.44
N THR A 51 -19.85 -7.15 21.54
CA THR A 51 -19.12 -7.18 22.81
C THR A 51 -18.01 -6.16 22.85
N VAL A 52 -17.81 -5.54 24.02
CA VAL A 52 -16.77 -4.54 24.30
C VAL A 52 -16.09 -4.89 25.64
N PRO A 53 -14.89 -4.35 25.93
CA PRO A 53 -14.21 -4.54 27.20
C PRO A 53 -15.02 -4.04 28.40
N GLU A 54 -14.65 -4.50 29.61
CA GLU A 54 -15.31 -4.12 30.86
C GLU A 54 -15.33 -2.59 31.06
N GLY A 55 -16.50 -2.05 31.41
CA GLY A 55 -16.74 -0.62 31.62
C GLY A 55 -17.07 0.18 30.36
N PHE A 56 -16.97 -0.45 29.18
CA PHE A 56 -17.45 0.16 27.94
C PHE A 56 -18.93 -0.18 27.70
N HIS A 57 -19.59 0.70 26.97
CA HIS A 57 -20.99 0.59 26.57
C HIS A 57 -21.12 0.92 25.08
N VAL A 58 -22.12 0.32 24.45
CA VAL A 58 -22.48 0.59 23.05
C VAL A 58 -23.98 0.87 22.96
N SER A 59 -24.36 1.89 22.18
CA SER A 59 -25.75 2.15 21.77
C SER A 59 -25.87 2.22 20.26
N LEU A 60 -27.08 2.01 19.77
CA LEU A 60 -27.42 2.25 18.38
C LEU A 60 -27.82 3.71 18.23
N PHE A 61 -26.98 4.52 17.57
CA PHE A 61 -27.28 5.91 17.31
C PHE A 61 -28.28 6.08 16.16
N ALA A 62 -28.06 5.34 15.05
CA ALA A 62 -28.96 5.30 13.90
C ALA A 62 -28.80 3.98 13.15
N GLY A 63 -29.84 3.56 12.41
CA GLY A 63 -29.79 2.36 11.59
C GLY A 63 -30.86 2.34 10.49
N ASP A 64 -30.91 1.25 9.73
CA ASP A 64 -31.94 1.05 8.72
C ASP A 64 -33.38 1.12 9.33
N PRO A 65 -34.34 1.69 8.61
CA PRO A 65 -34.31 2.10 7.20
C PRO A 65 -33.90 3.58 6.96
N VAL A 66 -33.47 4.31 7.95
CA VAL A 66 -33.12 5.75 7.82
C VAL A 66 -31.73 5.92 7.23
N LEU A 67 -30.84 4.98 7.53
CA LEU A 67 -29.46 4.97 7.13
C LEU A 67 -29.13 3.66 6.42
N ALA A 68 -28.37 3.73 5.32
CA ALA A 68 -27.80 2.55 4.66
C ALA A 68 -26.45 2.87 4.00
N GLN A 69 -25.58 1.88 3.92
CA GLN A 69 -24.26 1.95 3.28
C GLN A 69 -23.42 3.18 3.71
N PRO A 70 -23.24 3.45 5.03
CA PRO A 70 -22.41 4.55 5.48
C PRO A 70 -20.94 4.26 5.15
N ILE A 71 -20.33 5.11 4.30
CA ILE A 71 -18.93 4.97 3.88
C ILE A 71 -17.97 5.88 4.65
N ALA A 72 -18.45 6.99 5.13
CA ALA A 72 -17.69 7.97 5.91
C ALA A 72 -18.60 8.75 6.87
N ILE A 73 -18.06 9.10 8.02
CA ILE A 73 -18.74 9.94 9.01
C ILE A 73 -17.87 11.10 9.44
N ASN A 74 -18.48 12.17 9.90
CA ASN A 74 -17.79 13.33 10.43
C ASN A 74 -18.65 14.12 11.40
N TYR A 75 -18.02 14.79 12.38
CA TYR A 75 -18.70 15.77 13.22
C TYR A 75 -18.44 17.18 12.69
N ASP A 76 -19.49 18.00 12.60
CA ASP A 76 -19.36 19.42 12.32
C ASP A 76 -19.02 20.23 13.59
N GLU A 77 -18.84 21.53 13.46
CA GLU A 77 -18.53 22.43 14.58
C GLU A 77 -19.69 22.67 15.54
N ARG A 78 -20.89 22.14 15.23
CA ARG A 78 -22.05 22.11 16.14
C ARG A 78 -22.15 20.76 16.86
N GLY A 79 -21.23 19.84 16.62
CA GLY A 79 -21.22 18.50 17.21
C GLY A 79 -22.28 17.57 16.63
N ARG A 80 -22.88 17.92 15.48
CA ARG A 80 -23.82 17.06 14.75
C ARG A 80 -23.06 16.05 13.90
N LEU A 81 -23.64 14.88 13.73
CA LEU A 81 -23.03 13.82 12.92
C LEU A 81 -23.47 13.93 11.47
N TRP A 82 -22.52 14.02 10.58
CA TRP A 82 -22.72 13.95 9.14
C TRP A 82 -22.32 12.58 8.63
N VAL A 83 -23.07 12.04 7.68
CA VAL A 83 -22.89 10.68 7.13
C VAL A 83 -22.94 10.73 5.62
N ALA A 84 -21.95 10.14 4.98
CA ALA A 84 -21.94 9.84 3.55
C ALA A 84 -22.44 8.41 3.32
N GLU A 85 -23.46 8.24 2.49
CA GLU A 85 -24.03 6.96 2.09
C GLU A 85 -23.70 6.68 0.62
N SER A 86 -23.06 5.54 0.34
CA SER A 86 -22.56 5.18 -1.00
C SER A 86 -23.29 3.97 -1.57
N PHE A 87 -24.39 4.22 -2.25
CA PHE A 87 -25.20 3.17 -2.91
C PHE A 87 -24.63 2.73 -4.26
N SER A 88 -23.69 3.49 -4.81
CA SER A 88 -22.99 3.20 -6.07
C SER A 88 -21.79 2.29 -5.88
N TYR A 89 -21.35 2.05 -4.62
CA TYR A 89 -20.14 1.30 -4.34
C TYR A 89 -20.14 -0.07 -5.01
N ILE A 90 -19.00 -0.41 -5.59
CA ILE A 90 -18.61 -1.54 -6.41
C ILE A 90 -19.07 -1.42 -7.87
N GLU A 91 -20.30 -1.14 -8.19
CA GLU A 91 -20.72 -1.06 -9.61
C GLU A 91 -20.22 0.18 -10.34
N TRP A 92 -19.92 1.26 -9.61
CA TRP A 92 -19.41 2.54 -10.13
C TRP A 92 -20.13 3.07 -11.36
N LYS A 93 -21.41 2.78 -11.43
CA LYS A 93 -22.30 3.41 -12.41
C LYS A 93 -22.71 4.77 -11.86
N ARG A 94 -22.52 5.82 -12.64
CA ARG A 94 -22.98 7.16 -12.29
C ARG A 94 -24.51 7.18 -12.18
N THR A 95 -25.01 6.91 -10.98
CA THR A 95 -26.45 6.87 -10.69
C THR A 95 -26.98 8.18 -10.13
N GLY A 96 -26.12 9.04 -9.57
CA GLY A 96 -26.50 10.27 -8.90
C GLY A 96 -27.39 10.03 -7.68
N LYS A 97 -27.11 8.96 -6.91
CA LYS A 97 -27.97 8.56 -5.78
C LYS A 97 -27.28 8.56 -4.45
N ASP A 98 -25.94 8.59 -4.45
CA ASP A 98 -25.18 8.69 -3.22
C ASP A 98 -25.47 10.02 -2.55
N ARG A 99 -25.53 10.05 -1.23
CA ARG A 99 -25.99 11.25 -0.50
C ARG A 99 -25.18 11.51 0.76
N ILE A 100 -25.26 12.76 1.23
CA ILE A 100 -24.74 13.20 2.52
C ILE A 100 -25.91 13.64 3.39
N GLN A 101 -26.05 13.06 4.58
CA GLN A 101 -27.05 13.38 5.57
C GLN A 101 -26.45 14.02 6.82
N ILE A 102 -27.23 14.83 7.52
CA ILE A 102 -26.94 15.38 8.84
C ILE A 102 -27.90 14.72 9.81
N LEU A 103 -27.35 14.10 10.85
CA LEU A 103 -28.12 13.48 11.94
C LEU A 103 -27.87 14.26 13.23
N GLU A 104 -28.95 14.54 13.99
CA GLU A 104 -28.86 15.30 15.22
C GLU A 104 -29.67 14.62 16.33
N ASP A 105 -29.01 14.38 17.46
CA ASP A 105 -29.60 13.99 18.75
C ASP A 105 -29.90 15.30 19.51
N THR A 106 -31.15 15.67 19.61
CA THR A 106 -31.59 16.97 20.13
C THR A 106 -31.95 16.93 21.61
N ASP A 107 -32.24 15.77 22.17
CA ASP A 107 -32.59 15.57 23.58
C ASP A 107 -31.47 14.86 24.40
N ASN A 108 -30.37 14.49 23.74
CA ASN A 108 -29.19 13.87 24.33
C ASN A 108 -29.43 12.47 24.92
N ASP A 109 -30.34 11.71 24.36
CA ASP A 109 -30.58 10.32 24.78
C ASP A 109 -29.65 9.31 24.10
N GLY A 110 -28.94 9.73 23.01
CA GLY A 110 -27.97 8.95 22.26
C GLY A 110 -28.52 8.23 21.06
N GLU A 111 -29.76 8.53 20.71
CA GLU A 111 -30.35 8.18 19.45
C GLU A 111 -30.56 9.46 18.64
N PHE A 112 -30.59 9.40 17.34
CA PHE A 112 -30.86 10.58 16.54
C PHE A 112 -32.36 10.87 16.52
N ASP A 113 -32.75 12.15 16.64
CA ASP A 113 -34.13 12.61 16.55
C ASP A 113 -34.49 13.13 15.18
N THR A 114 -33.54 13.81 14.54
CA THR A 114 -33.76 14.47 13.27
C THR A 114 -32.69 14.08 12.24
N SER A 115 -33.13 13.94 10.98
CA SER A 115 -32.25 13.77 9.85
C SER A 115 -32.57 14.78 8.76
N ARG A 116 -31.49 15.23 8.06
CA ARG A 116 -31.60 16.15 6.94
C ARG A 116 -30.64 15.77 5.85
N THR A 117 -31.09 15.65 4.61
CA THR A 117 -30.23 15.49 3.46
C THR A 117 -29.62 16.83 3.08
N PHE A 118 -28.28 16.90 3.09
CA PHE A 118 -27.53 18.07 2.62
C PHE A 118 -27.36 18.04 1.10
N TRP A 119 -26.97 16.86 0.56
CA TRP A 119 -26.76 16.66 -0.88
C TRP A 119 -27.03 15.20 -1.25
N ASP A 120 -27.70 14.96 -2.40
CA ASP A 120 -28.21 13.66 -2.81
C ASP A 120 -27.93 13.30 -4.28
N SER A 121 -26.92 13.92 -4.87
CA SER A 121 -26.59 13.75 -6.30
C SER A 121 -25.16 13.25 -6.54
N ALA A 122 -24.52 12.65 -5.56
CA ALA A 122 -23.19 12.06 -5.68
C ALA A 122 -23.21 10.76 -6.49
N ASN A 123 -22.08 10.39 -7.09
CA ASN A 123 -21.98 9.23 -7.95
C ASN A 123 -21.04 8.13 -7.42
N HIS A 124 -19.93 8.50 -6.85
CA HIS A 124 -18.90 7.58 -6.34
C HIS A 124 -18.37 8.12 -5.02
N LEU A 125 -19.30 8.39 -4.12
CA LEU A 125 -19.00 9.00 -2.83
C LEU A 125 -18.19 8.05 -1.96
N SER A 126 -16.98 8.46 -1.61
CA SER A 126 -16.06 7.67 -0.79
C SER A 126 -15.54 8.42 0.44
N GLY A 127 -15.90 9.68 0.61
CA GLY A 127 -15.54 10.49 1.76
C GLY A 127 -15.89 11.95 1.63
N PHE A 128 -15.92 12.64 2.74
CA PHE A 128 -16.18 14.07 2.77
C PHE A 128 -15.57 14.73 4.01
N GLN A 129 -15.47 16.06 3.99
CA GLN A 129 -15.07 16.88 5.14
C GLN A 129 -15.83 18.20 5.14
N VAL A 130 -16.34 18.59 6.31
CA VAL A 130 -16.95 19.90 6.55
C VAL A 130 -15.88 20.91 6.93
N GLY A 131 -15.93 22.12 6.35
CA GLY A 131 -15.00 23.20 6.70
C GLY A 131 -14.72 24.15 5.55
N HIS A 132 -14.08 25.27 5.86
CA HIS A 132 -13.72 26.32 4.90
C HIS A 132 -14.92 26.86 4.12
N GLY A 133 -16.09 26.99 4.79
CA GLY A 133 -17.31 27.56 4.22
C GLY A 133 -18.10 26.62 3.32
N GLY A 134 -18.00 25.31 3.52
CA GLY A 134 -18.78 24.30 2.80
C GLY A 134 -18.34 22.87 3.09
N VAL A 135 -18.63 21.99 2.14
CA VAL A 135 -18.36 20.55 2.23
C VAL A 135 -17.46 20.13 1.09
N TRP A 136 -16.34 19.50 1.42
CA TRP A 136 -15.38 18.89 0.49
C TRP A 136 -15.77 17.43 0.29
N VAL A 137 -15.90 17.00 -0.96
CA VAL A 137 -16.48 15.69 -1.29
C VAL A 137 -15.57 14.94 -2.24
N ALA A 138 -15.23 13.72 -1.87
CA ALA A 138 -14.56 12.73 -2.73
C ALA A 138 -15.63 11.99 -3.53
N ASP A 139 -15.87 12.43 -4.76
CA ASP A 139 -16.83 11.86 -5.72
C ASP A 139 -16.10 11.55 -7.04
N ALA A 140 -15.36 10.44 -7.08
CA ALA A 140 -14.51 10.12 -8.22
C ALA A 140 -15.26 10.22 -9.57
N PRO A 141 -14.63 10.83 -10.60
CA PRO A 141 -13.22 11.17 -10.78
C PRO A 141 -12.81 12.54 -10.24
N GLU A 142 -13.59 13.15 -9.36
CA GLU A 142 -13.47 14.54 -8.97
C GLU A 142 -13.36 14.70 -7.45
N LEU A 143 -12.61 15.71 -7.03
CA LEU A 143 -12.71 16.33 -5.72
C LEU A 143 -13.60 17.56 -5.86
N LEU A 144 -14.72 17.55 -5.16
CA LEU A 144 -15.73 18.62 -5.21
C LEU A 144 -15.68 19.50 -3.98
N PHE A 145 -16.08 20.76 -4.12
CA PHE A 145 -16.41 21.67 -3.02
C PHE A 145 -17.86 22.14 -3.18
N ILE A 146 -18.70 21.91 -2.19
CA ILE A 146 -20.09 22.35 -2.12
C ILE A 146 -20.19 23.50 -1.12
N PRO A 147 -20.39 24.75 -1.58
CA PRO A 147 -20.41 25.90 -0.68
C PRO A 147 -21.67 25.92 0.21
N ASP A 148 -21.48 26.22 1.49
CA ASP A 148 -22.50 26.54 2.50
C ASP A 148 -21.89 27.57 3.46
N ARG A 149 -21.81 28.83 3.01
CA ARG A 149 -21.12 29.90 3.73
C ARG A 149 -21.94 30.50 4.85
N ASN A 150 -23.26 30.41 4.74
CA ASN A 150 -24.21 30.91 5.76
C ASN A 150 -24.49 29.86 6.83
N ARG A 151 -24.04 28.60 6.65
CA ARG A 151 -24.21 27.48 7.58
C ARG A 151 -25.67 27.14 7.87
N ASP A 152 -26.56 27.24 6.86
CA ASP A 152 -27.99 26.90 6.99
C ASP A 152 -28.28 25.45 6.55
N ASP A 153 -27.23 24.65 6.22
CA ASP A 153 -27.30 23.27 5.82
C ASP A 153 -27.97 23.09 4.44
N ILE A 154 -27.93 24.13 3.61
CA ILE A 154 -28.41 24.14 2.23
C ILE A 154 -27.26 24.63 1.35
N PRO A 155 -26.88 23.88 0.30
CA PRO A 155 -25.85 24.34 -0.63
C PRO A 155 -26.15 25.74 -1.19
N ASP A 156 -25.19 26.68 -1.10
CA ASP A 156 -25.29 28.04 -1.68
C ASP A 156 -25.29 28.04 -3.22
N GLY A 157 -24.93 26.91 -3.84
CA GLY A 157 -24.81 26.76 -5.28
C GLY A 157 -24.42 25.33 -5.71
N PRO A 158 -24.20 25.11 -7.00
CA PRO A 158 -23.77 23.81 -7.48
C PRO A 158 -22.37 23.45 -6.98
N PRO A 159 -22.02 22.13 -6.90
CA PRO A 159 -20.67 21.68 -6.59
C PRO A 159 -19.61 22.29 -7.53
N GLU A 160 -18.51 22.76 -6.97
CA GLU A 160 -17.34 23.26 -7.68
C GLU A 160 -16.31 22.12 -7.83
N VAL A 161 -15.89 21.78 -9.06
CA VAL A 161 -14.81 20.81 -9.29
C VAL A 161 -13.49 21.46 -8.93
N VAL A 162 -12.84 20.99 -7.89
CA VAL A 162 -11.55 21.51 -7.39
C VAL A 162 -10.39 20.83 -8.08
N LEU A 163 -10.44 19.51 -8.18
CA LEU A 163 -9.48 18.64 -8.87
C LEU A 163 -10.25 17.57 -9.64
N ASP A 164 -9.65 17.09 -10.71
CA ASP A 164 -10.16 15.96 -11.49
C ASP A 164 -9.03 15.00 -11.92
N GLY A 165 -9.39 13.90 -12.56
CA GLY A 165 -8.43 12.98 -13.18
C GLY A 165 -8.21 11.68 -12.42
N TRP A 166 -8.97 11.39 -11.36
CA TRP A 166 -8.99 10.04 -10.78
C TRP A 166 -9.62 9.06 -11.79
N THR A 167 -8.95 7.93 -12.01
CA THR A 167 -9.45 6.93 -12.97
C THR A 167 -10.68 6.22 -12.45
N LEU A 168 -11.66 5.95 -13.32
CA LEU A 168 -12.81 5.08 -13.00
C LEU A 168 -12.58 3.61 -13.36
N LYS A 169 -11.40 3.27 -13.92
CA LYS A 169 -11.10 1.89 -14.34
C LYS A 169 -10.82 0.96 -13.15
N ALA A 170 -10.57 1.51 -11.98
CA ALA A 170 -10.28 0.74 -10.77
C ALA A 170 -11.53 0.21 -10.06
N GLU A 171 -12.71 0.68 -10.42
CA GLU A 171 -14.00 0.35 -9.79
C GLU A 171 -14.14 0.83 -8.34
N HIS A 172 -13.12 0.74 -7.50
CA HIS A 172 -13.08 1.19 -6.11
C HIS A 172 -11.64 1.60 -5.71
N ASN A 173 -11.46 2.09 -4.49
CA ASN A 173 -10.15 2.50 -3.95
C ASN A 173 -9.43 3.58 -4.78
N MET A 174 -10.15 4.59 -5.27
CA MET A 174 -9.54 5.70 -6.01
C MET A 174 -9.32 6.93 -5.17
N ILE A 175 -10.33 7.36 -4.40
CA ILE A 175 -10.20 8.38 -3.37
C ILE A 175 -10.67 7.73 -2.07
N ASN A 176 -9.75 7.39 -1.17
CA ASN A 176 -10.07 6.66 0.04
C ASN A 176 -10.21 7.63 1.22
N GLY A 177 -11.35 8.29 1.31
CA GLY A 177 -11.68 9.21 2.39
C GLY A 177 -10.91 10.54 2.35
N LEU A 178 -11.38 11.49 3.15
CA LEU A 178 -10.77 12.80 3.36
C LEU A 178 -10.56 13.05 4.85
N THR A 179 -9.51 13.82 5.23
CA THR A 179 -9.21 14.13 6.62
C THR A 179 -8.51 15.49 6.72
N TRP A 180 -8.99 16.41 7.58
CA TRP A 180 -8.26 17.63 7.90
C TRP A 180 -7.04 17.33 8.75
N GLY A 181 -5.85 17.75 8.26
CA GLY A 181 -4.63 17.73 9.04
C GLY A 181 -4.54 18.91 10.03
N PRO A 182 -3.80 18.73 11.13
CA PRO A 182 -3.58 19.82 12.10
C PRO A 182 -2.69 20.95 11.54
N ASP A 183 -2.16 20.78 10.35
CA ASP A 183 -1.38 21.73 9.56
C ASP A 183 -2.22 22.57 8.57
N GLY A 184 -3.54 22.36 8.58
CA GLY A 184 -4.48 23.10 7.71
C GLY A 184 -4.66 22.54 6.30
N TRP A 185 -4.09 21.38 5.99
CA TRP A 185 -4.28 20.71 4.71
C TRP A 185 -5.42 19.69 4.76
N LEU A 186 -6.09 19.51 3.63
CA LEU A 186 -7.00 18.40 3.38
C LEU A 186 -6.22 17.23 2.80
N TYR A 187 -6.19 16.12 3.51
CA TYR A 187 -5.53 14.88 3.09
C TYR A 187 -6.51 13.90 2.47
N GLY A 188 -6.07 13.19 1.43
CA GLY A 188 -6.76 12.07 0.85
C GLY A 188 -5.79 10.94 0.48
N ARG A 189 -6.31 9.80 0.09
CA ARG A 189 -5.54 8.60 -0.21
C ARG A 189 -5.97 8.03 -1.55
N HIS A 190 -5.05 7.32 -2.21
CA HIS A 190 -5.26 6.69 -3.52
C HIS A 190 -4.84 5.21 -3.46
N GLY A 191 -5.62 4.34 -4.04
CA GLY A 191 -5.38 2.91 -4.02
C GLY A 191 -4.46 2.38 -5.12
N ILE A 192 -4.20 1.07 -5.07
CA ILE A 192 -3.19 0.37 -5.88
C ILE A 192 -3.70 -0.08 -7.25
N LYS A 193 -5.01 -0.28 -7.42
CA LYS A 193 -5.57 -1.06 -8.55
C LYS A 193 -5.25 -0.44 -9.92
N GLN A 194 -5.30 0.89 -10.03
CA GLN A 194 -4.96 1.63 -11.25
C GLN A 194 -4.35 3.00 -10.90
N PRO A 195 -3.32 3.46 -11.60
CA PRO A 195 -2.81 4.81 -11.41
C PRO A 195 -3.80 5.87 -11.93
N SER A 196 -3.71 7.06 -11.36
CA SER A 196 -4.48 8.24 -11.76
C SER A 196 -3.53 9.39 -12.12
N LEU A 197 -4.03 10.36 -12.87
CA LEU A 197 -3.29 11.56 -13.27
C LEU A 197 -4.11 12.80 -12.90
N VAL A 198 -3.86 13.35 -11.71
CA VAL A 198 -4.73 14.33 -11.04
C VAL A 198 -4.23 15.75 -11.19
N GLY A 199 -5.12 16.67 -11.48
CA GLY A 199 -4.82 18.10 -11.62
C GLY A 199 -6.06 18.99 -11.49
N LYS A 200 -5.91 20.29 -11.80
CA LYS A 200 -7.05 21.20 -11.88
C LYS A 200 -7.82 20.93 -13.16
N PRO A 201 -9.14 21.18 -13.18
CA PRO A 201 -9.92 21.07 -14.40
C PRO A 201 -9.29 21.85 -15.55
N GLY A 202 -9.07 21.16 -16.70
CA GLY A 202 -8.45 21.76 -17.88
C GLY A 202 -6.91 21.79 -17.89
N ASP A 203 -6.23 21.33 -16.84
CA ASP A 203 -4.77 21.16 -16.87
C ASP A 203 -4.39 20.10 -17.92
N PRO A 204 -3.34 20.37 -18.74
CA PRO A 204 -2.77 19.36 -19.62
C PRO A 204 -2.02 18.29 -18.78
N ASP A 205 -1.85 17.08 -19.36
CA ASP A 205 -1.29 15.93 -18.68
C ASP A 205 0.09 16.20 -18.04
N GLU A 206 0.93 17.02 -18.68
CA GLU A 206 2.27 17.36 -18.20
C GLU A 206 2.27 18.20 -16.90
N LYS A 207 1.13 18.78 -16.54
CA LYS A 207 0.96 19.54 -15.29
C LYS A 207 0.25 18.75 -14.21
N ARG A 208 -0.30 17.60 -14.57
CA ARG A 208 -1.01 16.73 -13.63
C ARG A 208 -0.03 15.89 -12.82
N VAL A 209 -0.42 15.52 -11.63
CA VAL A 209 0.38 14.73 -10.70
C VAL A 209 -0.04 13.26 -10.82
N PRO A 210 0.90 12.35 -11.14
CA PRO A 210 0.62 10.93 -11.14
C PRO A 210 0.43 10.41 -9.71
N LEU A 211 -0.60 9.59 -9.50
CA LEU A 211 -0.89 8.92 -8.24
C LEU A 211 -0.92 7.41 -8.46
N SER A 212 -0.27 6.67 -7.57
CA SER A 212 -0.33 5.22 -7.51
C SER A 212 -0.09 4.78 -6.07
N CYS A 213 -1.14 4.39 -5.36
CA CYS A 213 -1.08 4.03 -3.94
C CYS A 213 -0.49 5.15 -3.07
N SER A 214 -0.89 6.38 -3.34
CA SER A 214 -0.28 7.58 -2.76
C SER A 214 -1.15 8.19 -1.67
N ILE A 215 -0.50 8.77 -0.68
CA ILE A 215 -1.13 9.72 0.24
C ILE A 215 -0.89 11.11 -0.36
N TRP A 216 -1.96 11.85 -0.61
CA TRP A 216 -1.93 13.17 -1.18
C TRP A 216 -2.60 14.20 -0.26
N ARG A 217 -2.37 15.49 -0.53
CA ARG A 217 -3.03 16.57 0.21
C ARG A 217 -3.31 17.78 -0.68
N TYR A 218 -4.33 18.52 -0.31
CA TYR A 218 -4.75 19.77 -0.94
C TYR A 218 -4.86 20.88 0.07
N HIS A 219 -4.27 22.04 -0.22
CA HIS A 219 -4.38 23.21 0.65
C HIS A 219 -5.55 24.11 0.20
N PRO A 220 -6.60 24.26 1.02
CA PRO A 220 -7.86 24.91 0.60
C PRO A 220 -7.68 26.39 0.26
N VAL A 221 -6.74 27.07 0.93
CA VAL A 221 -6.47 28.52 0.76
C VAL A 221 -5.47 28.77 -0.37
N ARG A 222 -4.35 28.05 -0.38
CA ARG A 222 -3.28 28.23 -1.39
C ARG A 222 -3.59 27.54 -2.72
N LYS A 223 -4.58 26.65 -2.74
CA LYS A 223 -5.00 25.86 -3.92
C LYS A 223 -3.83 25.05 -4.52
N VAL A 224 -3.03 24.44 -3.65
CA VAL A 224 -1.90 23.58 -4.00
C VAL A 224 -2.27 22.14 -3.76
N PHE A 225 -1.96 21.28 -4.72
CA PHE A 225 -2.12 19.83 -4.66
C PHE A 225 -0.73 19.18 -4.70
N GLU A 226 -0.47 18.20 -3.83
CA GLU A 226 0.82 17.50 -3.82
C GLU A 226 0.71 16.09 -3.22
N VAL A 227 1.65 15.22 -3.60
CA VAL A 227 1.85 13.90 -2.99
C VAL A 227 2.63 14.07 -1.69
N VAL A 228 2.21 13.38 -0.63
CA VAL A 228 2.88 13.35 0.67
C VAL A 228 3.84 12.17 0.75
N ALA A 229 3.40 10.98 0.34
CA ALA A 229 4.18 9.75 0.32
C ALA A 229 3.56 8.77 -0.68
N ASP A 230 4.37 7.86 -1.20
CA ASP A 230 3.97 6.83 -2.15
C ASP A 230 4.11 5.43 -1.58
N GLY A 231 3.40 4.49 -2.18
CA GLY A 231 3.45 3.09 -1.81
C GLY A 231 2.33 2.67 -0.86
N THR A 232 2.52 1.58 -0.11
CA THR A 232 1.49 0.87 0.65
C THR A 232 0.52 0.08 -0.25
N ILE A 233 -0.63 -0.35 0.32
CA ILE A 233 -1.68 -1.07 -0.40
C ILE A 233 -3.03 -0.52 0.05
N ASN A 234 -3.71 0.23 -0.82
CA ASN A 234 -5.01 0.82 -0.55
C ASN A 234 -5.06 1.54 0.82
N PRO A 235 -4.29 2.62 1.03
CA PRO A 235 -4.35 3.37 2.28
C PRO A 235 -5.75 3.94 2.46
N TRP A 236 -6.32 3.80 3.67
CA TRP A 236 -7.69 4.24 3.96
C TRP A 236 -7.78 5.15 5.17
N GLY A 237 -7.34 4.71 6.35
CA GLY A 237 -7.36 5.53 7.56
C GLY A 237 -6.17 6.48 7.65
N LEU A 238 -6.35 7.63 8.30
CA LEU A 238 -5.29 8.60 8.61
C LEU A 238 -5.65 9.37 9.88
N ASP A 239 -4.74 9.36 10.85
CA ASP A 239 -4.87 10.19 12.06
C ASP A 239 -3.50 10.56 12.65
N TRP A 240 -3.46 11.47 13.62
CA TRP A 240 -2.28 11.99 14.28
C TRP A 240 -2.34 11.70 15.78
N ASN A 241 -1.19 11.29 16.35
CA ASN A 241 -1.03 11.16 17.79
C ASN A 241 -0.83 12.53 18.47
N GLU A 242 -0.76 12.56 19.79
CA GLU A 242 -0.59 13.83 20.54
C GLU A 242 0.81 14.47 20.40
N GLU A 243 1.79 13.73 19.86
CA GLU A 243 3.10 14.26 19.48
C GLU A 243 3.05 14.93 18.07
N GLY A 244 1.91 14.81 17.37
CA GLY A 244 1.70 15.34 16.02
C GLY A 244 2.24 14.45 14.90
N GLU A 245 2.64 13.21 15.19
CA GLU A 245 3.07 12.24 14.19
C GLU A 245 1.85 11.58 13.54
N ALA A 246 1.91 11.41 12.22
CA ALA A 246 0.82 10.88 11.42
C ALA A 246 0.94 9.38 11.20
N PHE A 247 -0.20 8.68 11.19
CA PHE A 247 -0.27 7.25 10.90
C PHE A 247 -1.37 6.96 9.89
N ILE A 248 -1.19 5.92 9.09
CA ILE A 248 -2.17 5.46 8.12
C ILE A 248 -2.43 3.96 8.29
N THR A 249 -3.68 3.56 8.01
CA THR A 249 -4.05 2.15 7.86
C THR A 249 -4.19 1.78 6.39
N THR A 250 -4.05 0.49 6.09
CA THR A 250 -4.16 -0.06 4.75
C THR A 250 -5.10 -1.25 4.70
N SER A 251 -5.71 -1.48 3.55
CA SER A 251 -6.77 -2.50 3.42
C SER A 251 -6.27 -3.94 3.39
N VAL A 252 -4.97 -4.19 3.32
CA VAL A 252 -4.42 -5.54 3.17
C VAL A 252 -3.38 -5.78 4.28
N ILE A 253 -2.52 -6.80 4.12
CA ILE A 253 -1.47 -7.15 5.06
C ILE A 253 -0.64 -5.91 5.45
N ASP A 254 -0.08 -5.93 6.66
CA ASP A 254 0.71 -4.83 7.19
C ASP A 254 -0.12 -3.55 7.37
N HIS A 255 -1.05 -3.62 8.25
CA HIS A 255 -2.18 -2.74 8.44
C HIS A 255 -1.85 -1.31 8.89
N LEU A 256 -0.72 -1.03 9.56
CA LEU A 256 -0.42 0.28 10.17
C LEU A 256 0.98 0.79 9.81
N TRP A 257 1.08 2.07 9.42
CA TRP A 257 2.30 2.71 8.94
C TRP A 257 2.49 4.09 9.56
N HIS A 258 3.74 4.43 9.91
CA HIS A 258 4.12 5.80 10.29
C HIS A 258 4.29 6.64 9.02
N LEU A 259 3.44 7.64 8.84
CA LEU A 259 3.46 8.50 7.65
C LEU A 259 4.54 9.56 7.76
N VAL A 260 5.57 9.45 6.92
CA VAL A 260 6.65 10.43 6.81
C VAL A 260 6.58 11.08 5.42
N PRO A 261 6.43 12.40 5.30
CA PRO A 261 6.40 13.05 3.99
C PRO A 261 7.69 12.79 3.18
N GLY A 262 7.53 12.43 1.91
CA GLY A 262 8.62 12.02 1.02
C GLY A 262 9.08 10.58 1.21
N ALA A 263 8.36 9.76 1.96
CA ALA A 263 8.61 8.34 2.09
C ALA A 263 8.13 7.55 0.87
N HIS A 264 8.84 6.46 0.57
CA HIS A 264 8.41 5.42 -0.37
C HIS A 264 8.19 4.13 0.41
N PHE A 265 6.94 3.70 0.48
CA PHE A 265 6.53 2.53 1.26
C PHE A 265 6.49 1.24 0.43
N ALA A 266 6.81 0.14 1.07
CA ALA A 266 6.71 -1.18 0.47
C ALA A 266 5.26 -1.52 0.10
N ARG A 267 5.12 -2.27 -1.00
CA ARG A 267 3.87 -2.89 -1.45
C ARG A 267 3.98 -4.39 -1.28
N TRP A 268 2.89 -5.12 -1.08
CA TRP A 268 2.85 -6.58 -1.11
C TRP A 268 4.12 -7.26 -0.55
N ASP A 269 4.25 -7.40 0.75
CA ASP A 269 5.41 -8.04 1.41
C ASP A 269 6.78 -7.45 1.03
N GLY A 270 6.82 -6.16 0.74
CA GLY A 270 8.04 -5.46 0.42
C GLY A 270 8.47 -5.53 -1.04
N ARG A 271 7.57 -5.96 -1.92
CA ARG A 271 7.85 -5.97 -3.35
C ARG A 271 7.74 -4.60 -3.98
N GLY A 272 8.48 -4.48 -5.05
CA GLY A 272 8.31 -3.54 -6.11
C GLY A 272 8.81 -2.15 -5.78
N MET A 273 9.84 -1.74 -6.51
CA MET A 273 10.06 -0.32 -6.74
C MET A 273 8.89 0.16 -7.59
N ASP A 274 8.26 1.24 -7.17
CA ASP A 274 7.27 1.92 -7.98
C ASP A 274 7.96 2.42 -9.25
N ALA A 275 7.31 2.25 -10.40
CA ALA A 275 7.79 2.83 -11.67
C ALA A 275 7.96 4.36 -11.57
N LEU A 276 7.28 5.02 -10.61
CA LEU A 276 7.43 6.44 -10.32
C LEU A 276 8.75 6.77 -9.59
N ASN A 277 9.34 5.80 -8.87
CA ASN A 277 10.55 6.00 -8.05
C ASN A 277 11.60 4.91 -8.29
N PRO A 278 12.11 4.78 -9.53
CA PRO A 278 12.97 3.65 -9.93
C PRO A 278 14.33 3.62 -9.21
N TYR A 279 14.70 4.67 -8.55
CA TYR A 279 15.97 4.80 -7.83
C TYR A 279 15.81 4.83 -6.30
N ALA A 280 14.64 4.49 -5.77
CA ALA A 280 14.46 4.34 -4.32
C ALA A 280 15.33 3.21 -3.75
N TYR A 281 15.59 2.17 -4.53
CA TYR A 281 16.39 0.96 -4.29
C TYR A 281 15.90 0.07 -3.16
N ASP A 282 15.36 0.62 -2.08
CA ASP A 282 14.69 -0.08 -1.00
C ASP A 282 13.57 0.79 -0.43
N LEU A 283 12.62 0.17 0.27
CA LEU A 283 11.35 0.77 0.64
C LEU A 283 11.11 0.67 2.16
N MET A 284 10.45 1.68 2.73
CA MET A 284 10.07 1.70 4.13
C MET A 284 9.05 0.59 4.43
N ARG A 285 9.14 0.02 5.62
CA ARG A 285 8.31 -1.09 6.10
C ARG A 285 7.18 -0.60 7.00
N PRO A 286 6.15 -1.42 7.24
CA PRO A 286 5.09 -1.08 8.16
C PRO A 286 5.61 -0.87 9.59
N THR A 287 4.81 -0.18 10.39
CA THR A 287 5.11 0.08 11.79
C THR A 287 4.63 -1.07 12.69
N SER A 288 3.62 -1.83 12.27
CA SER A 288 3.10 -3.00 12.99
C SER A 288 4.16 -4.11 13.09
N ASP A 289 4.31 -4.68 14.29
CA ASP A 289 5.18 -5.83 14.56
C ASP A 289 4.47 -7.18 14.43
N HIS A 290 3.18 -7.15 14.17
CA HIS A 290 2.28 -8.29 14.01
C HIS A 290 1.40 -8.11 12.78
N ARG A 291 0.70 -9.16 12.39
CA ARG A 291 -0.22 -9.15 11.26
C ARG A 291 -1.62 -9.51 11.72
N HIS A 292 -2.56 -8.64 11.42
CA HIS A 292 -3.98 -8.97 11.50
C HIS A 292 -4.33 -9.77 10.27
N TRP A 293 -4.11 -11.04 10.32
CA TRP A 293 -4.61 -11.83 9.23
C TRP A 293 -5.06 -13.14 9.76
N LEU A 294 -6.25 -13.49 9.42
CA LEU A 294 -6.58 -14.88 9.28
C LEU A 294 -8.08 -15.07 9.07
N GLY A 295 -8.40 -15.77 8.08
CA GLY A 295 -9.37 -16.73 7.84
C GLY A 295 -10.80 -16.55 8.31
N GLY A 296 -11.68 -17.39 7.77
CA GLY A 296 -13.13 -17.45 7.99
C GLY A 296 -13.63 -17.24 9.42
N GLU A 297 -14.77 -16.58 9.57
CA GLU A 297 -15.30 -16.11 10.86
C GLU A 297 -15.60 -17.21 11.87
N THR A 298 -16.14 -18.35 11.40
CA THR A 298 -16.56 -19.46 12.27
C THR A 298 -15.37 -20.10 12.98
N GLU A 299 -14.21 -20.06 12.37
CA GLU A 299 -13.01 -20.69 12.86
C GLU A 299 -12.21 -19.74 13.75
N ARG A 300 -12.27 -18.41 13.55
CA ARG A 300 -11.64 -17.39 14.42
C ARG A 300 -12.08 -17.50 15.88
N ARG A 301 -13.32 -17.89 16.12
CA ARG A 301 -13.89 -18.04 17.47
C ARG A 301 -13.43 -19.32 18.19
N GLN A 302 -12.76 -20.23 17.48
CA GLN A 302 -12.44 -21.55 18.02
C GLN A 302 -10.96 -21.78 18.32
N GLN A 303 -10.08 -20.83 17.98
CA GLN A 303 -8.64 -21.00 18.16
C GLN A 303 -8.07 -20.00 19.18
N ASP A 304 -7.44 -20.54 20.22
CA ASP A 304 -6.61 -19.77 21.15
C ASP A 304 -5.38 -19.21 20.39
N GLY A 305 -5.09 -17.93 20.58
CA GLY A 305 -3.95 -17.24 19.98
C GLY A 305 -4.26 -16.39 18.73
N HIS A 306 -5.31 -16.69 17.97
CA HIS A 306 -5.72 -15.82 16.84
C HIS A 306 -6.53 -14.60 17.26
N GLY A 307 -7.18 -14.65 18.42
CA GLY A 307 -7.82 -13.52 19.04
C GLY A 307 -6.83 -12.39 19.37
N ASP A 308 -5.61 -12.77 19.74
CA ASP A 308 -4.57 -11.83 20.15
C ASP A 308 -4.06 -10.95 18.99
N ALA A 309 -4.03 -11.49 17.77
CA ALA A 309 -3.65 -10.74 16.57
C ALA A 309 -4.85 -10.14 15.82
N GLY A 310 -6.08 -10.38 16.26
CA GLY A 310 -7.28 -9.77 15.72
C GLY A 310 -7.85 -10.37 14.44
N GLY A 311 -7.10 -11.12 13.63
CA GLY A 311 -7.56 -11.75 12.37
C GLY A 311 -8.21 -10.79 11.36
N GLY A 312 -8.48 -11.24 10.15
CA GLY A 312 -9.15 -10.46 9.10
C GLY A 312 -8.23 -9.52 8.33
N HIS A 313 -8.81 -8.72 7.44
CA HIS A 313 -8.13 -7.69 6.67
C HIS A 313 -9.09 -6.55 6.27
N SER A 314 -8.66 -5.61 5.41
CA SER A 314 -9.37 -4.38 5.08
C SER A 314 -9.48 -3.44 6.28
N HIS A 315 -8.30 -2.92 6.70
CA HIS A 315 -8.23 -1.99 7.82
C HIS A 315 -8.58 -0.58 7.34
N CYS A 316 -9.83 -0.20 7.57
CA CYS A 316 -10.39 1.10 7.23
C CYS A 316 -10.53 1.96 8.48
N GLY A 317 -10.71 3.25 8.31
CA GLY A 317 -10.87 4.20 9.40
C GLY A 317 -9.76 4.08 10.44
N LEU A 318 -9.08 5.15 10.75
CA LEU A 318 -8.07 5.22 11.81
C LEU A 318 -8.44 6.34 12.76
N LEU A 319 -8.42 6.04 14.04
CA LEU A 319 -8.60 6.99 15.12
C LEU A 319 -7.52 6.76 16.17
N ILE A 320 -6.71 7.75 16.46
CA ILE A 320 -5.83 7.73 17.64
C ILE A 320 -6.55 8.44 18.78
N TYR A 321 -7.00 7.65 19.76
CA TYR A 321 -7.87 8.14 20.82
C TYR A 321 -7.19 9.14 21.74
N GLN A 322 -7.76 10.33 21.91
CA GLN A 322 -7.19 11.43 22.71
C GLN A 322 -8.28 12.16 23.48
N SER A 323 -8.72 11.58 24.58
CA SER A 323 -9.67 12.22 25.53
C SER A 323 -9.44 11.70 26.95
N ASP A 324 -9.98 12.38 27.91
CA ASP A 324 -10.11 11.97 29.31
C ASP A 324 -11.41 11.22 29.61
N ALA A 325 -12.23 10.99 28.57
CA ALA A 325 -13.51 10.30 28.75
C ALA A 325 -13.32 8.79 28.96
N TRP A 326 -12.23 8.22 28.46
CA TRP A 326 -11.85 6.83 28.68
C TRP A 326 -10.64 6.72 29.61
N PRO A 327 -10.38 5.53 30.20
CA PRO A 327 -9.18 5.30 31.02
C PRO A 327 -7.90 5.68 30.30
N GLU A 328 -6.87 6.07 31.07
CA GLU A 328 -5.58 6.50 30.53
C GLU A 328 -4.90 5.42 29.65
N ALA A 329 -5.17 4.15 29.92
CA ALA A 329 -4.68 3.03 29.14
C ALA A 329 -5.09 3.06 27.66
N TYR A 330 -6.16 3.75 27.34
CA TYR A 330 -6.65 3.90 25.95
C TYR A 330 -6.15 5.17 25.26
N ARG A 331 -5.51 6.10 25.96
CA ARG A 331 -4.96 7.31 25.36
C ARG A 331 -3.80 7.00 24.41
N ASN A 332 -3.79 7.70 23.28
CA ASN A 332 -2.82 7.49 22.19
C ASN A 332 -2.77 6.06 21.64
N ARG A 333 -3.86 5.30 21.80
CA ARG A 333 -4.03 4.02 21.12
C ARG A 333 -4.59 4.25 19.72
N ALA A 334 -4.07 3.50 18.77
CA ALA A 334 -4.60 3.45 17.42
C ALA A 334 -5.80 2.48 17.38
N LEU A 335 -6.99 3.00 17.10
CA LEU A 335 -8.21 2.24 16.90
C LEU A 335 -8.52 2.24 15.40
N PHE A 336 -8.81 1.08 14.85
CA PHE A 336 -9.14 0.98 13.42
C PHE A 336 -10.07 -0.18 13.14
N SER A 337 -10.91 0.01 12.13
CA SER A 337 -11.82 -1.01 11.66
C SER A 337 -11.07 -2.15 11.01
N ASN A 338 -11.50 -3.38 11.27
CA ASN A 338 -11.08 -4.58 10.55
C ASN A 338 -12.32 -5.17 9.91
N VAL A 339 -12.58 -4.79 8.66
CA VAL A 339 -13.84 -5.07 7.94
C VAL A 339 -14.14 -6.56 7.90
N LEU A 340 -13.18 -7.38 7.45
CA LEU A 340 -13.34 -8.82 7.38
C LEU A 340 -13.04 -9.53 8.71
N GLY A 341 -12.44 -8.82 9.67
CA GLY A 341 -12.27 -9.23 11.04
C GLY A 341 -13.53 -9.04 11.92
N GLN A 342 -14.56 -8.35 11.43
CA GLN A 342 -15.77 -7.98 12.16
C GLN A 342 -15.48 -7.39 13.54
N ARG A 343 -14.51 -6.46 13.62
CA ARG A 343 -14.05 -5.89 14.89
C ARG A 343 -13.42 -4.50 14.73
N ILE A 344 -13.22 -3.88 15.85
CA ILE A 344 -12.35 -2.70 15.96
C ILE A 344 -11.08 -3.14 16.70
N ASN A 345 -9.98 -3.17 15.98
CA ASN A 345 -8.67 -3.46 16.57
C ASN A 345 -8.12 -2.25 17.34
N MET A 346 -7.20 -2.52 18.26
CA MET A 346 -6.46 -1.51 19.01
C MET A 346 -4.99 -1.86 19.06
N ASP A 347 -4.12 -0.91 18.63
CA ASP A 347 -2.68 -1.03 18.72
C ASP A 347 -2.06 -0.01 19.67
N HIS A 348 -0.98 -0.45 20.32
CA HIS A 348 -0.12 0.39 21.16
C HIS A 348 1.01 0.98 20.34
N LEU A 349 1.02 2.30 20.17
CA LEU A 349 2.09 3.01 19.49
C LEU A 349 3.23 3.31 20.47
N ALA A 350 4.40 2.74 20.24
CA ALA A 350 5.60 3.00 21.03
C ALA A 350 6.72 3.56 20.16
N ARG A 351 7.54 4.47 20.73
CA ARG A 351 8.72 5.01 20.05
C ARG A 351 9.74 3.91 19.82
N SER A 352 10.29 3.82 18.60
CA SER A 352 11.35 2.91 18.24
C SER A 352 12.31 3.59 17.26
N ARG A 353 13.57 3.79 17.67
CA ARG A 353 14.59 4.47 16.86
C ARG A 353 14.08 5.83 16.30
N SER A 354 14.12 6.05 14.99
CA SER A 354 13.57 7.27 14.36
C SER A 354 12.06 7.22 14.11
N GLY A 355 11.41 6.07 14.32
CA GLY A 355 9.99 5.87 14.05
C GLY A 355 9.22 5.32 15.24
N TYR A 356 8.28 4.45 14.94
CA TYR A 356 7.39 3.81 15.91
C TYR A 356 7.31 2.30 15.64
N VAL A 357 6.89 1.56 16.67
CA VAL A 357 6.39 0.20 16.55
C VAL A 357 4.97 0.16 17.09
N ALA A 358 4.08 -0.52 16.36
CA ALA A 358 2.70 -0.74 16.76
C ALA A 358 2.55 -2.19 17.20
N MET A 359 2.15 -2.38 18.44
CA MET A 359 1.99 -3.67 19.10
C MET A 359 0.50 -3.93 19.32
N HIS A 360 0.02 -5.15 19.04
CA HIS A 360 -1.38 -5.50 19.25
C HIS A 360 -1.82 -5.34 20.72
N GLY A 361 -3.02 -4.76 20.89
CA GLY A 361 -3.71 -4.63 22.17
C GLY A 361 -4.99 -5.45 22.23
N GLU A 362 -5.79 -5.24 23.27
CA GLU A 362 -7.13 -5.82 23.34
C GLU A 362 -8.06 -5.14 22.34
N ASP A 363 -8.82 -5.93 21.56
CA ASP A 363 -9.79 -5.40 20.61
C ASP A 363 -10.87 -4.57 21.32
N LEU A 364 -11.17 -3.38 20.80
CA LEU A 364 -12.17 -2.49 21.42
C LEU A 364 -13.60 -3.02 21.25
N LEU A 365 -13.89 -3.65 20.12
CA LEU A 365 -15.25 -4.09 19.82
C LEU A 365 -15.22 -5.34 18.92
N LEU A 366 -16.04 -6.33 19.27
CA LEU A 366 -16.30 -7.50 18.43
C LEU A 366 -17.76 -7.45 17.97
N GLY A 367 -18.00 -7.48 16.65
CA GLY A 367 -19.33 -7.45 16.07
C GLY A 367 -20.12 -8.75 16.24
N ASN A 368 -19.39 -9.88 16.38
CA ASN A 368 -19.96 -11.22 16.63
C ASN A 368 -21.03 -11.70 15.65
N ASN A 369 -21.04 -11.12 14.44
CA ASN A 369 -21.92 -11.58 13.36
C ASN A 369 -21.22 -11.38 12.00
N PRO A 370 -21.54 -12.19 10.98
CA PRO A 370 -20.88 -12.12 9.67
C PRO A 370 -21.23 -10.86 8.85
N TRP A 371 -22.28 -10.15 9.19
CA TRP A 371 -22.73 -8.94 8.52
C TRP A 371 -22.00 -7.69 9.00
N PHE A 372 -21.34 -7.74 10.16
CA PHE A 372 -20.66 -6.57 10.72
C PHE A 372 -19.44 -6.17 9.87
N ARG A 373 -19.48 -4.98 9.30
CA ARG A 373 -18.46 -4.39 8.44
C ARG A 373 -18.22 -2.93 8.84
N ALA A 374 -17.49 -2.69 9.93
CA ALA A 374 -17.10 -1.33 10.30
C ALA A 374 -16.13 -0.75 9.27
N VAL A 375 -16.35 0.50 8.83
CA VAL A 375 -15.57 1.15 7.75
C VAL A 375 -14.97 2.49 8.16
N ASP A 376 -15.54 3.21 9.13
CA ASP A 376 -15.01 4.49 9.60
C ASP A 376 -15.25 4.68 11.10
N LEU A 377 -14.37 5.44 11.75
CA LEU A 377 -14.38 5.75 13.18
C LEU A 377 -14.14 7.25 13.39
N LYS A 378 -14.92 7.89 14.27
CA LYS A 378 -14.66 9.28 14.66
C LYS A 378 -14.87 9.48 16.16
N GLN A 379 -13.95 10.22 16.77
CA GLN A 379 -14.10 10.69 18.15
C GLN A 379 -15.00 11.92 18.17
N GLY A 380 -16.04 11.86 18.97
CA GLY A 380 -17.01 12.95 19.10
C GLY A 380 -16.69 13.94 20.23
N PRO A 381 -17.53 14.97 20.38
CA PRO A 381 -17.29 16.09 21.31
C PRO A 381 -17.29 15.70 22.79
N MET A 382 -17.92 14.58 23.17
CA MET A 382 -17.96 14.10 24.56
C MET A 382 -16.83 13.09 24.85
N GLY A 383 -16.03 12.69 23.83
CA GLY A 383 -15.01 11.67 23.91
C GLY A 383 -15.51 10.27 23.59
N GLU A 384 -16.75 10.17 23.16
CA GLU A 384 -17.32 8.96 22.55
C GLU A 384 -16.65 8.64 21.22
N VAL A 385 -16.76 7.40 20.78
CA VAL A 385 -16.33 6.96 19.44
C VAL A 385 -17.55 6.50 18.66
N MET A 386 -17.83 7.18 17.56
CA MET A 386 -18.86 6.77 16.60
C MET A 386 -18.23 5.79 15.61
N VAL A 387 -18.92 4.67 15.38
CA VAL A 387 -18.52 3.60 14.46
C VAL A 387 -19.55 3.51 13.33
N ALA A 388 -19.09 3.71 12.09
CA ALA A 388 -19.91 3.49 10.91
C ALA A 388 -19.79 2.03 10.46
N GLU A 389 -20.92 1.33 10.36
CA GLU A 389 -21.02 -0.09 10.03
C GLU A 389 -21.82 -0.24 8.74
N TRP A 390 -21.17 -0.86 7.73
CA TRP A 390 -21.65 -0.96 6.36
C TRP A 390 -22.78 -2.00 6.18
N THR A 391 -22.77 -3.07 6.95
CA THR A 391 -23.70 -4.21 6.88
C THR A 391 -23.68 -4.95 5.55
N ASP A 392 -22.77 -5.91 5.39
CA ASP A 392 -22.69 -6.77 4.21
C ASP A 392 -22.08 -8.13 4.57
N LEU A 393 -22.36 -9.17 3.78
CA LEU A 393 -21.68 -10.48 3.85
C LEU A 393 -20.47 -10.55 2.94
N GLY A 394 -20.53 -9.84 1.81
CA GLY A 394 -19.58 -9.91 0.75
C GLY A 394 -18.23 -9.22 1.04
N GLU A 395 -17.34 -9.37 0.07
CA GLU A 395 -16.07 -8.68 0.01
C GLU A 395 -16.14 -7.43 -0.89
N CYS A 396 -15.14 -6.58 -0.77
CA CYS A 396 -15.03 -5.33 -1.54
C CYS A 396 -14.89 -5.52 -3.08
N HIS A 397 -14.76 -6.76 -3.56
CA HIS A 397 -14.66 -7.10 -4.98
C HIS A 397 -15.89 -7.78 -5.54
N ASP A 398 -16.89 -8.04 -4.73
CA ASP A 398 -18.11 -8.71 -5.16
C ASP A 398 -18.91 -7.81 -6.10
N ARG A 399 -19.37 -8.39 -7.21
CA ARG A 399 -20.24 -7.73 -8.20
C ARG A 399 -21.70 -8.14 -8.05
N ASP A 400 -21.93 -9.18 -7.26
CA ASP A 400 -23.22 -9.77 -6.97
C ASP A 400 -23.21 -10.22 -5.51
N GLY A 401 -24.37 -10.42 -4.91
CA GLY A 401 -24.45 -10.77 -3.50
C GLY A 401 -24.33 -9.58 -2.54
N ILE A 402 -24.47 -8.35 -3.01
CA ILE A 402 -24.29 -7.12 -2.26
C ILE A 402 -25.59 -6.69 -1.60
N HIS A 403 -25.53 -6.33 -0.32
CA HIS A 403 -26.63 -5.77 0.45
C HIS A 403 -26.47 -4.26 0.56
N ARG A 404 -27.48 -3.47 0.10
CA ARG A 404 -27.41 -2.01 0.00
C ARG A 404 -28.48 -1.28 0.79
N SER A 405 -29.36 -2.01 1.46
CA SER A 405 -30.52 -1.41 2.14
C SER A 405 -30.35 -1.28 3.65
N SER A 406 -29.19 -1.67 4.20
CA SER A 406 -28.89 -1.53 5.63
C SER A 406 -27.60 -0.77 5.88
N GLY A 407 -27.45 -0.29 7.08
CA GLY A 407 -26.29 0.38 7.64
C GLY A 407 -26.56 0.84 9.05
N ARG A 408 -25.53 1.00 9.86
CA ARG A 408 -25.70 1.35 11.27
C ARG A 408 -24.60 2.28 11.75
N LEU A 409 -24.96 3.05 12.78
CA LEU A 409 -24.04 3.87 13.53
C LEU A 409 -24.11 3.45 14.99
N PHE A 410 -22.97 2.99 15.51
CA PHE A 410 -22.85 2.62 16.91
C PHE A 410 -22.01 3.64 17.65
N GLU A 411 -22.51 4.10 18.79
CA GLU A 411 -21.76 4.97 19.70
C GLU A 411 -21.15 4.15 20.82
N VAL A 412 -19.82 4.31 21.04
CA VAL A 412 -19.06 3.61 22.06
C VAL A 412 -18.56 4.63 23.09
N TRP A 413 -18.84 4.37 24.37
CA TRP A 413 -18.34 5.21 25.49
C TRP A 413 -17.94 4.35 26.69
N HIS A 414 -17.26 4.96 27.67
CA HIS A 414 -16.84 4.29 28.89
C HIS A 414 -17.48 4.93 30.12
N GLY A 415 -17.94 4.10 31.07
CA GLY A 415 -18.56 4.55 32.32
C GLY A 415 -19.91 5.24 32.13
N GLU A 416 -20.18 6.30 32.90
CA GLU A 416 -21.41 7.09 32.77
C GLU A 416 -21.35 7.97 31.51
N ARG A 417 -22.48 8.06 30.80
CA ARG A 417 -22.57 8.92 29.63
C ARG A 417 -22.48 10.39 30.05
N ARG A 418 -21.62 11.15 29.37
CA ARG A 418 -21.45 12.59 29.63
C ARG A 418 -22.59 13.37 29.00
N GLU A 419 -23.13 14.34 29.75
CA GLU A 419 -24.11 15.28 29.18
C GLU A 419 -23.47 16.10 28.07
N ARG A 420 -24.16 16.24 26.94
CA ARG A 420 -23.70 17.02 25.80
C ARG A 420 -24.09 18.50 26.01
N PRO A 421 -23.12 19.42 26.13
CA PRO A 421 -23.44 20.86 26.17
C PRO A 421 -23.93 21.32 24.81
N LYS A 422 -24.59 22.50 24.78
CA LYS A 422 -24.87 23.14 23.49
C LYS A 422 -23.52 23.53 22.82
N ILE A 423 -23.27 22.97 21.64
CA ILE A 423 -22.03 23.15 20.89
C ILE A 423 -22.27 24.07 19.70
N ASP A 424 -21.46 25.11 19.57
CA ASP A 424 -21.31 25.90 18.35
C ASP A 424 -19.92 26.56 18.35
N VAL A 425 -18.89 25.77 18.08
CA VAL A 425 -17.47 26.23 18.00
C VAL A 425 -17.30 27.26 16.88
N GLY A 426 -18.12 27.20 15.84
CA GLY A 426 -18.09 28.14 14.72
C GLY A 426 -18.48 29.55 15.09
N SER A 427 -19.28 29.78 16.15
CA SER A 427 -19.65 31.11 16.65
C SER A 427 -18.72 31.63 17.75
N ALA A 428 -17.84 30.80 18.31
CA ALA A 428 -16.91 31.17 19.36
C ALA A 428 -15.95 32.30 18.93
N ASP A 429 -15.66 33.23 19.85
CA ASP A 429 -14.65 34.26 19.57
C ASP A 429 -13.21 33.70 19.59
N THR A 430 -12.19 34.49 19.18
CA THR A 430 -10.80 34.05 19.12
C THR A 430 -10.26 33.65 20.51
N GLY A 431 -10.69 34.32 21.59
CA GLY A 431 -10.28 33.98 22.95
C GLY A 431 -10.84 32.64 23.41
N GLU A 432 -12.11 32.37 23.08
CA GLU A 432 -12.77 31.09 23.34
C GLU A 432 -12.10 29.97 22.55
N LEU A 433 -11.80 30.16 21.25
CA LEU A 433 -11.08 29.20 20.44
C LEU A 433 -9.69 28.87 21.02
N LEU A 434 -8.94 29.89 21.47
CA LEU A 434 -7.65 29.69 22.14
C LEU A 434 -7.80 28.93 23.47
N THR A 435 -8.92 29.04 24.16
CA THR A 435 -9.20 28.26 25.38
C THR A 435 -9.46 26.78 25.04
N MET A 436 -10.20 26.51 23.95
CA MET A 436 -10.50 25.16 23.46
C MET A 436 -9.24 24.38 23.02
N LEU A 437 -8.15 25.06 22.67
CA LEU A 437 -6.86 24.41 22.34
C LEU A 437 -6.29 23.57 23.50
N TRP A 438 -6.74 23.82 24.74
CA TRP A 438 -6.24 23.10 25.93
C TRP A 438 -7.21 22.03 26.41
N HIS A 439 -8.29 21.78 25.68
CA HIS A 439 -9.27 20.77 26.02
C HIS A 439 -8.65 19.36 26.00
N GLU A 440 -9.06 18.49 26.93
CA GLU A 440 -8.56 17.11 27.01
C GLU A 440 -8.96 16.28 25.79
N ASN A 441 -10.16 16.47 25.28
CA ASN A 441 -10.65 15.81 24.07
C ASN A 441 -10.12 16.52 22.81
N VAL A 442 -9.51 15.75 21.90
CA VAL A 442 -8.91 16.22 20.63
C VAL A 442 -9.92 16.84 19.68
N TRP A 443 -11.18 16.43 19.72
CA TRP A 443 -12.22 16.99 18.85
C TRP A 443 -12.29 18.53 19.00
N TRP A 444 -12.34 19.05 20.23
CA TRP A 444 -12.39 20.49 20.52
C TRP A 444 -11.12 21.21 20.02
N ARG A 445 -9.95 20.61 20.23
CA ARG A 445 -8.68 21.19 19.78
C ARG A 445 -8.61 21.30 18.25
N ARG A 446 -9.00 20.22 17.54
CA ARG A 446 -9.00 20.17 16.06
C ARG A 446 -10.01 21.13 15.46
N MET A 447 -11.21 21.23 16.05
CA MET A 447 -12.20 22.21 15.62
C MET A 447 -11.70 23.65 15.81
N ALA A 448 -11.12 23.97 16.96
CA ALA A 448 -10.53 25.28 17.20
C ALA A 448 -9.40 25.61 16.21
N ILE A 449 -8.47 24.69 15.93
CA ILE A 449 -7.40 24.86 14.95
C ILE A 449 -7.97 25.10 13.55
N ARG A 450 -8.96 24.33 13.11
CA ARG A 450 -9.62 24.49 11.80
C ARG A 450 -10.24 25.89 11.68
N ILE A 451 -11.05 26.31 12.67
CA ILE A 451 -11.74 27.60 12.63
C ILE A 451 -10.74 28.77 12.75
N LEU A 452 -9.68 28.65 13.55
CA LEU A 452 -8.58 29.62 13.55
C LEU A 452 -7.93 29.75 12.16
N HIS A 453 -7.69 28.64 11.46
CA HIS A 453 -7.17 28.64 10.09
C HIS A 453 -8.14 29.34 9.12
N GLU A 454 -9.43 28.97 9.15
CA GLU A 454 -10.47 29.59 8.30
C GLU A 454 -10.51 31.11 8.45
N ARG A 455 -10.45 31.61 9.69
CA ARG A 455 -10.49 33.05 9.99
C ARG A 455 -9.19 33.77 9.65
N ALA A 456 -8.03 33.11 9.77
CA ALA A 456 -6.73 33.68 9.50
C ALA A 456 -6.48 33.95 8.00
N VAL A 457 -7.32 33.41 7.10
CA VAL A 457 -7.21 33.63 5.64
C VAL A 457 -7.31 35.10 5.26
N SER A 458 -8.17 35.85 5.90
CA SER A 458 -8.52 37.22 5.50
C SER A 458 -7.72 38.31 6.21
N SER A 459 -7.19 38.03 7.41
CA SER A 459 -6.43 38.99 8.21
C SER A 459 -5.75 38.30 9.40
N PRO A 460 -4.69 38.89 10.00
CA PRO A 460 -4.15 38.43 11.28
C PRO A 460 -5.27 38.46 12.33
N ILE A 461 -5.48 37.33 13.01
CA ILE A 461 -6.55 37.17 14.01
C ILE A 461 -6.03 37.14 15.45
N LEU A 462 -4.70 36.95 15.63
CA LEU A 462 -4.06 36.94 16.95
C LEU A 462 -3.34 38.26 17.21
N ASN A 463 -3.51 38.81 18.40
CA ASN A 463 -2.70 39.92 18.90
C ASN A 463 -1.39 39.41 19.55
N ALA A 464 -0.48 40.33 19.89
CA ALA A 464 0.84 39.99 20.44
C ALA A 464 0.77 39.17 21.74
N ASP A 465 -0.13 39.53 22.66
CA ASP A 465 -0.29 38.82 23.93
C ASP A 465 -0.77 37.38 23.73
N GLN A 466 -1.64 37.14 22.74
CA GLN A 466 -2.12 35.81 22.37
C GLN A 466 -1.00 34.99 21.75
N VAL A 467 -0.20 35.58 20.87
CA VAL A 467 0.99 34.91 20.30
C VAL A 467 1.99 34.56 21.39
N ASP A 468 2.29 35.49 22.30
CA ASP A 468 3.19 35.26 23.44
C ASP A 468 2.66 34.17 24.39
N GLY A 469 1.35 34.13 24.58
CA GLY A 469 0.66 33.06 25.32
C GLY A 469 0.91 31.68 24.70
N LEU A 470 0.73 31.53 23.38
CA LEU A 470 1.03 30.30 22.65
C LEU A 470 2.49 29.93 22.71
N VAL A 471 3.42 30.88 22.50
CA VAL A 471 4.87 30.69 22.65
C VAL A 471 5.21 30.20 24.06
N GLY A 472 4.56 30.76 25.08
CA GLY A 472 4.67 30.31 26.45
C GLY A 472 4.28 28.85 26.67
N LYS A 473 3.25 28.39 25.97
CA LYS A 473 2.82 26.96 25.99
C LYS A 473 3.82 26.05 25.27
N VAL A 474 4.40 26.49 24.15
CA VAL A 474 5.48 25.72 23.47
C VAL A 474 6.67 25.51 24.39
N LYS A 475 7.10 26.55 25.10
CA LYS A 475 8.28 26.52 25.97
C LYS A 475 8.08 25.77 27.28
N ARG A 476 6.90 25.82 27.89
CA ARG A 476 6.62 25.36 29.25
C ARG A 476 5.45 24.41 29.43
N GLY A 477 4.68 24.14 28.35
CA GLY A 477 3.55 23.23 28.38
C GLY A 477 3.96 21.75 28.36
N SER A 478 2.98 20.88 28.60
CA SER A 478 3.12 19.45 28.26
C SER A 478 3.39 19.28 26.76
N VAL A 479 3.85 18.11 26.33
CA VAL A 479 4.09 17.80 24.91
C VAL A 479 2.85 18.10 24.08
N ARG A 480 1.70 17.57 24.46
CA ARG A 480 0.40 17.83 23.82
C ARG A 480 0.12 19.32 23.66
N ASN A 481 0.23 20.10 24.74
CA ASN A 481 -0.08 21.54 24.70
C ASN A 481 0.96 22.32 23.86
N ALA A 482 2.22 21.91 23.87
CA ALA A 482 3.25 22.53 23.06
C ALA A 482 3.02 22.26 21.56
N VAL A 483 2.69 21.02 21.19
CA VAL A 483 2.37 20.63 19.82
C VAL A 483 1.11 21.36 19.33
N THR A 484 0.04 21.39 20.13
CA THR A 484 -1.19 22.11 19.79
C THR A 484 -0.93 23.62 19.61
N ALA A 485 -0.09 24.23 20.46
CA ALA A 485 0.29 25.64 20.33
C ALA A 485 1.09 25.90 19.04
N LEU A 486 2.00 24.99 18.64
CA LEU A 486 2.73 25.07 17.38
C LEU A 486 1.79 25.01 16.18
N GLN A 487 0.83 24.08 16.20
CA GLN A 487 -0.19 23.96 15.15
C GLN A 487 -1.03 25.25 15.03
N ALA A 488 -1.48 25.81 16.16
CA ALA A 488 -2.23 27.08 16.18
C ALA A 488 -1.38 28.26 15.66
N LEU A 489 -0.12 28.38 16.07
CA LEU A 489 0.81 29.38 15.54
C LEU A 489 1.02 29.20 14.04
N HIS A 490 1.11 27.97 13.55
CA HIS A 490 1.31 27.65 12.14
C HIS A 490 0.10 28.07 11.30
N VAL A 491 -1.10 27.57 11.61
CA VAL A 491 -2.30 27.82 10.80
C VAL A 491 -2.74 29.29 10.83
N THR A 492 -2.34 30.04 11.86
CA THR A 492 -2.56 31.50 11.95
C THR A 492 -1.43 32.33 11.34
N GLY A 493 -0.41 31.70 10.74
CA GLY A 493 0.70 32.36 10.05
C GLY A 493 1.70 33.06 10.96
N ASN A 494 1.74 32.70 12.26
CA ASN A 494 2.62 33.28 13.27
C ASN A 494 3.91 32.45 13.51
N LEU A 495 3.98 31.19 13.08
CA LEU A 495 5.15 30.32 13.20
C LEU A 495 6.11 30.54 12.01
N LYS A 496 6.94 31.58 12.06
CA LYS A 496 7.88 31.90 10.97
C LYS A 496 9.09 32.68 11.45
N GLY A 497 10.10 32.79 10.60
CA GLY A 497 11.29 33.62 10.82
C GLY A 497 12.06 33.24 12.06
N GLU A 498 12.55 34.23 12.81
CA GLU A 498 13.37 34.05 14.00
C GLU A 498 12.62 33.33 15.13
N LEU A 499 11.29 33.45 15.22
CA LEU A 499 10.50 32.73 16.23
C LEU A 499 10.66 31.21 16.07
N LEU A 500 10.60 30.71 14.85
CA LEU A 500 10.82 29.28 14.56
C LEU A 500 12.20 28.84 15.06
N ARG A 501 13.24 29.60 14.73
CA ARG A 501 14.63 29.33 15.12
C ARG A 501 14.79 29.33 16.63
N ASP A 502 14.26 30.35 17.31
CA ASP A 502 14.35 30.50 18.76
C ASP A 502 13.66 29.35 19.50
N LEU A 503 12.49 28.92 19.02
CA LEU A 503 11.77 27.78 19.61
C LEU A 503 12.52 26.46 19.40
N TYR A 504 13.14 26.26 18.22
CA TYR A 504 13.94 25.08 17.97
C TYR A 504 15.17 25.02 18.87
N LEU A 505 15.90 26.10 18.97
CA LEU A 505 17.11 26.18 19.82
C LEU A 505 16.76 26.08 21.31
N ASP A 506 15.66 26.67 21.76
CA ASP A 506 15.13 26.49 23.13
C ASP A 506 14.86 25.01 23.41
N ALA A 507 14.16 24.33 22.52
CA ALA A 507 13.85 22.90 22.66
C ALA A 507 15.08 21.99 22.54
N LEU A 508 16.09 22.37 21.75
CA LEU A 508 17.35 21.63 21.63
C LEU A 508 18.23 21.73 22.86
N ASN A 509 18.25 22.91 23.50
CA ASN A 509 19.10 23.17 24.65
C ASN A 509 18.45 22.83 26.00
N THR A 510 17.20 22.34 25.99
CA THR A 510 16.44 21.96 27.18
C THR A 510 16.43 20.43 27.31
N ASP A 511 17.05 19.92 28.37
CA ASP A 511 17.05 18.48 28.67
C ASP A 511 15.77 18.10 29.43
N ALA A 512 14.63 18.12 28.72
CA ALA A 512 13.33 17.72 29.25
C ALA A 512 12.68 16.71 28.34
N MET A 513 11.99 15.75 28.96
CA MET A 513 11.26 14.70 28.24
C MET A 513 10.24 15.32 27.25
N GLY A 514 10.15 14.74 26.04
CA GLY A 514 9.21 15.18 25.01
C GLY A 514 9.69 16.37 24.16
N ARG A 515 10.86 16.92 24.38
CA ARG A 515 11.38 18.03 23.56
C ARG A 515 11.71 17.61 22.13
N GLU A 516 11.96 16.34 21.90
CA GLU A 516 12.12 15.82 20.52
C GLU A 516 10.84 15.98 19.69
N ALA A 517 9.64 15.73 20.27
CA ALA A 517 8.37 15.92 19.58
C ALA A 517 8.17 17.38 19.16
N ILE A 518 8.54 18.32 20.02
CA ILE A 518 8.46 19.76 19.70
C ILE A 518 9.39 20.11 18.53
N ARG A 519 10.66 19.60 18.55
CA ARG A 519 11.61 19.84 17.45
C ARG A 519 11.14 19.15 16.15
N SER A 520 10.60 17.93 16.25
CA SER A 520 10.03 17.20 15.13
C SER A 520 8.90 18.01 14.47
N GLN A 521 7.96 18.52 15.28
CA GLN A 521 6.86 19.33 14.79
C GLN A 521 7.32 20.68 14.21
N LEU A 522 8.29 21.36 14.84
CA LEU A 522 8.87 22.59 14.29
C LEU A 522 9.45 22.38 12.89
N ILE A 523 10.21 21.29 12.69
CA ILE A 523 10.75 20.95 11.37
C ILE A 523 9.60 20.59 10.41
N GLY A 524 8.66 19.74 10.79
CA GLY A 524 7.55 19.32 9.96
C GLY A 524 6.71 20.50 9.48
N LEU A 525 6.29 21.39 10.37
CA LEU A 525 5.46 22.55 10.05
C LEU A 525 6.25 23.64 9.27
N ALA A 526 7.52 23.87 9.63
CA ALA A 526 8.34 24.92 8.99
C ALA A 526 8.56 24.69 7.50
N TYR A 527 8.75 23.44 7.10
CA TYR A 527 9.01 23.10 5.68
C TYR A 527 7.74 22.68 4.93
N ASN A 528 6.57 22.88 5.54
CA ASN A 528 5.27 22.55 4.94
C ASN A 528 4.73 23.63 3.99
N GLU A 529 5.28 24.83 4.04
CA GLU A 529 4.80 26.06 3.36
C GLU A 529 5.39 26.25 1.95
N GLY A 530 5.91 25.21 1.30
CA GLY A 530 6.54 25.30 -0.02
C GLY A 530 8.06 25.30 0.05
N VAL A 531 8.73 26.08 -0.85
CA VAL A 531 10.20 26.11 -0.89
C VAL A 531 10.76 26.89 0.30
N PRO A 532 11.62 26.26 1.15
CA PRO A 532 12.21 26.93 2.29
C PRO A 532 13.08 28.12 1.91
N SER A 533 13.07 29.16 2.73
CA SER A 533 13.93 30.32 2.54
C SER A 533 15.42 29.97 2.75
N ARG A 534 16.32 30.78 2.22
CA ARG A 534 17.76 30.54 2.33
C ARG A 534 18.23 30.40 3.78
N CYS A 535 17.74 31.22 4.69
CA CYS A 535 18.10 31.12 6.11
C CYS A 535 17.63 29.79 6.74
N MET A 536 16.45 29.30 6.38
CA MET A 536 15.97 28.00 6.85
C MET A 536 16.86 26.85 6.36
N ILE A 537 17.33 26.90 5.12
CA ILE A 537 18.28 25.92 4.57
C ILE A 537 19.62 25.96 5.34
N ASP A 538 20.12 27.15 5.65
CA ASP A 538 21.34 27.31 6.42
C ASP A 538 21.16 26.80 7.87
N TRP A 539 20.00 27.01 8.49
CA TRP A 539 19.67 26.48 9.82
C TRP A 539 19.69 24.95 9.87
N LEU A 540 19.14 24.26 8.88
CA LEU A 540 19.23 22.80 8.82
C LEU A 540 20.70 22.34 8.80
N SER A 541 21.56 23.01 8.04
CA SER A 541 22.98 22.67 7.99
C SER A 541 23.68 22.86 9.34
N GLU A 542 23.20 23.80 10.15
CA GLU A 542 23.70 24.05 11.51
C GLU A 542 23.13 23.07 12.54
N TRP A 543 21.85 22.69 12.42
CA TRP A 543 21.15 21.90 13.43
C TRP A 543 21.41 20.42 13.28
N ILE A 544 21.50 19.87 12.06
CA ILE A 544 21.72 18.44 11.81
C ILE A 544 22.89 17.87 12.62
N PRO A 545 24.10 18.47 12.62
CA PRO A 545 25.22 17.92 13.41
C PRO A 545 24.95 17.88 14.91
N ARG A 546 24.10 18.77 15.42
CA ARG A 546 23.80 18.94 16.85
C ARG A 546 22.61 18.11 17.32
N GLU A 547 21.75 17.65 16.37
CA GLU A 547 20.51 16.95 16.71
C GLU A 547 20.78 15.53 17.21
N PRO A 548 20.38 15.17 18.46
CA PRO A 548 20.58 13.83 19.00
C PRO A 548 19.45 12.84 18.63
N SER A 549 18.25 13.31 18.27
CA SER A 549 17.06 12.48 18.08
C SER A 549 16.96 11.93 16.68
N GLY A 550 16.83 10.59 16.56
CA GLY A 550 16.55 9.92 15.28
C GLY A 550 15.25 10.41 14.63
N LEU A 551 14.18 10.64 15.42
CA LEU A 551 12.90 11.17 14.91
C LEU A 551 13.08 12.54 14.26
N VAL A 552 13.79 13.45 14.90
CA VAL A 552 14.02 14.79 14.35
C VAL A 552 14.91 14.72 13.11
N LEU A 553 15.93 13.85 13.10
CA LEU A 553 16.76 13.60 11.90
C LEU A 553 15.93 13.02 10.74
N LEU A 554 14.97 12.15 11.03
CA LEU A 554 14.02 11.64 10.04
C LEU A 554 13.19 12.76 9.41
N LYS A 555 12.66 13.68 10.23
CA LYS A 555 11.93 14.88 9.74
C LYS A 555 12.85 15.83 8.98
N MET A 556 14.11 15.98 9.38
CA MET A 556 15.08 16.79 8.62
C MET A 556 15.39 16.15 7.26
N ALA A 557 15.54 14.83 7.19
CA ALA A 557 15.69 14.11 5.92
C ALA A 557 14.47 14.31 5.00
N SER A 558 13.26 14.26 5.56
CA SER A 558 12.02 14.62 4.86
C SER A 558 12.05 16.06 4.35
N ALA A 559 12.41 17.03 5.21
CA ALA A 559 12.48 18.45 4.87
C ALA A 559 13.49 18.74 3.76
N LEU A 560 14.60 18.01 3.69
CA LEU A 560 15.60 18.14 2.63
C LEU A 560 15.02 17.91 1.24
N GLN A 561 14.03 17.02 1.10
CA GLN A 561 13.41 16.74 -0.20
C GLN A 561 12.62 17.93 -0.76
N ARG A 562 12.24 18.89 0.10
CA ARG A 562 11.53 20.12 -0.31
C ARG A 562 12.47 21.27 -0.67
N ILE A 563 13.77 21.11 -0.46
CA ILE A 563 14.79 22.09 -0.81
C ILE A 563 15.16 21.90 -2.28
N PRO A 564 15.25 22.99 -3.09
CA PRO A 564 15.77 22.89 -4.45
C PRO A 564 17.14 22.21 -4.47
N VAL A 565 17.37 21.36 -5.47
CA VAL A 565 18.55 20.50 -5.56
C VAL A 565 19.85 21.28 -5.43
N GLU A 566 19.93 22.46 -6.07
CA GLU A 566 21.14 23.31 -6.07
C GLU A 566 21.48 23.85 -4.68
N ALA A 567 20.47 24.00 -3.80
CA ALA A 567 20.64 24.54 -2.46
C ALA A 567 20.74 23.42 -1.39
N ARG A 568 20.49 22.14 -1.77
CA ARG A 568 20.38 21.00 -0.84
C ARG A 568 21.74 20.46 -0.39
N TRP A 569 22.81 20.64 -1.15
CA TRP A 569 24.11 19.99 -0.92
C TRP A 569 24.63 20.12 0.50
N LYS A 570 24.71 21.35 1.03
CA LYS A 570 25.29 21.60 2.35
C LYS A 570 24.56 20.86 3.49
N PRO A 571 23.23 20.94 3.64
CA PRO A 571 22.54 20.19 4.68
C PRO A 571 22.51 18.68 4.39
N ALA A 572 22.53 18.23 3.13
CA ALA A 572 22.57 16.80 2.79
C ALA A 572 23.93 16.18 3.18
N VAL A 573 25.06 16.85 2.95
CA VAL A 573 26.38 16.41 3.43
C VAL A 573 26.38 16.35 4.95
N ALA A 574 25.88 17.38 5.64
CA ALA A 574 25.80 17.35 7.11
C ALA A 574 24.98 16.15 7.63
N LEU A 575 23.94 15.73 6.91
CA LEU A 575 23.14 14.55 7.26
C LEU A 575 23.87 13.24 6.90
N ALA A 576 24.66 13.22 5.82
CA ALA A 576 25.47 12.06 5.45
C ALA A 576 26.58 11.79 6.48
N ASP A 577 27.24 12.84 6.96
CA ASP A 577 28.32 12.75 7.97
C ASP A 577 27.80 12.40 9.38
N LYS A 578 26.48 12.55 9.61
CA LYS A 578 25.88 12.24 10.90
C LYS A 578 25.85 10.72 11.13
N ALA A 579 26.49 10.27 12.21
CA ALA A 579 26.40 8.88 12.65
C ALA A 579 24.94 8.53 13.00
N VAL A 580 24.42 7.48 12.40
CA VAL A 580 23.08 6.94 12.65
C VAL A 580 23.19 5.44 12.90
N ASP A 581 22.23 4.89 13.64
CA ASP A 581 22.12 3.44 13.84
C ASP A 581 21.88 2.78 12.46
N PRO A 582 22.74 1.87 11.99
CA PRO A 582 22.55 1.20 10.70
C PRO A 582 21.29 0.32 10.65
N GLU A 583 20.80 -0.09 11.81
CA GLU A 583 19.56 -0.82 11.95
C GLU A 583 18.31 0.09 11.94
N ASP A 584 18.48 1.41 11.93
CA ASP A 584 17.40 2.39 11.77
C ASP A 584 17.05 2.54 10.30
N ARG A 585 16.36 1.53 9.77
CA ARG A 585 16.03 1.43 8.35
C ARG A 585 15.32 2.68 7.82
N ASN A 586 14.39 3.26 8.58
CA ASN A 586 13.61 4.41 8.13
C ASN A 586 14.51 5.64 7.91
N LEU A 587 15.39 5.94 8.86
CA LEU A 587 16.31 7.06 8.73
C LEU A 587 17.36 6.84 7.61
N VAL A 588 17.86 5.60 7.49
CA VAL A 588 18.80 5.22 6.43
C VAL A 588 18.18 5.45 5.04
N LEU A 589 16.94 5.00 4.83
CA LEU A 589 16.23 5.16 3.56
C LEU A 589 15.88 6.63 3.27
N MET A 590 15.36 7.36 4.26
CA MET A 590 15.02 8.77 4.06
C MET A 590 16.24 9.65 3.77
N ARG A 591 17.42 9.28 4.29
CA ARG A 591 18.69 9.92 3.88
C ARG A 591 18.95 9.70 2.40
N TRP A 592 18.79 8.46 1.92
CA TRP A 592 18.95 8.14 0.52
C TRP A 592 17.96 8.90 -0.38
N TYR A 593 16.67 8.93 -0.04
CA TYR A 593 15.65 9.64 -0.81
C TYR A 593 15.95 11.16 -0.93
N ALA A 594 16.53 11.73 0.12
CA ALA A 594 17.00 13.13 0.06
C ALA A 594 18.25 13.30 -0.84
N TRP A 595 19.10 12.28 -0.94
CA TRP A 595 20.35 12.28 -1.69
C TRP A 595 20.20 11.96 -3.16
N GLU A 596 19.25 11.11 -3.55
CA GLU A 596 19.10 10.61 -4.92
C GLU A 596 19.11 11.74 -5.97
N PRO A 597 18.31 12.83 -5.85
CA PRO A 597 18.31 13.91 -6.83
C PRO A 597 19.64 14.69 -6.90
N LEU A 598 20.42 14.73 -5.83
CA LEU A 598 21.74 15.34 -5.81
C LEU A 598 22.73 14.59 -6.68
N VAL A 599 22.69 13.24 -6.60
CA VAL A 599 23.55 12.39 -7.45
C VAL A 599 23.25 12.63 -8.93
N ALA A 600 21.98 12.75 -9.29
CA ALA A 600 21.58 13.08 -10.65
C ALA A 600 22.08 14.45 -11.11
N SER A 601 22.16 15.44 -10.20
CA SER A 601 22.58 16.83 -10.51
C SER A 601 24.10 16.98 -10.65
N ASP A 602 24.89 16.36 -9.75
CA ASP A 602 26.36 16.37 -9.79
C ASP A 602 26.94 15.02 -9.30
N ARG A 603 27.15 14.12 -10.24
CA ARG A 603 27.66 12.78 -10.01
C ARG A 603 29.07 12.76 -9.43
N GLY A 604 29.91 13.68 -9.90
CA GLY A 604 31.31 13.77 -9.47
C GLY A 604 31.42 14.19 -8.00
N GLN A 605 30.68 15.23 -7.60
CA GLN A 605 30.65 15.68 -6.22
C GLN A 605 30.06 14.59 -5.29
N ALA A 606 29.00 13.91 -5.74
CA ALA A 606 28.37 12.83 -4.97
C ALA A 606 29.35 11.67 -4.71
N LEU A 607 30.09 11.23 -5.74
CA LEU A 607 31.10 10.17 -5.63
C LEU A 607 32.27 10.55 -4.68
N VAL A 608 32.67 11.82 -4.67
CA VAL A 608 33.69 12.31 -3.70
C VAL A 608 33.20 12.22 -2.26
N VAL A 609 31.95 12.56 -2.02
CA VAL A 609 31.34 12.41 -0.68
C VAL A 609 31.23 10.92 -0.31
N ALA A 610 30.79 10.08 -1.22
CA ALA A 610 30.61 8.65 -0.97
C ALA A 610 31.92 7.95 -0.56
N ILE A 611 33.06 8.36 -1.12
CA ILE A 611 34.37 7.75 -0.82
C ILE A 611 35.00 8.28 0.46
N GLY A 612 34.51 9.41 1.00
CA GLY A 612 35.06 10.11 2.15
C GLY A 612 34.91 9.33 3.45
N GLU A 613 33.73 9.16 3.94
CA GLU A 613 33.36 8.38 5.14
C GLU A 613 31.85 8.07 5.08
N GLY A 614 31.44 7.27 4.13
CA GLY A 614 30.04 7.03 3.90
C GLY A 614 29.44 5.99 4.83
N HIS A 615 28.20 6.18 5.20
CA HIS A 615 27.37 5.08 5.67
C HIS A 615 27.25 4.03 4.55
N PRO A 616 27.46 2.73 4.82
CA PRO A 616 27.54 1.68 3.80
C PRO A 616 26.44 1.75 2.75
N TYR A 617 25.18 1.78 3.18
CA TYR A 617 24.03 1.87 2.28
C TYR A 617 24.03 3.13 1.40
N LEU A 618 24.41 4.29 1.96
CA LEU A 618 24.46 5.55 1.20
C LEU A 618 25.58 5.53 0.16
N THR A 619 26.77 4.99 0.51
CA THR A 619 27.89 4.83 -0.42
C THR A 619 27.53 3.95 -1.61
N GLU A 620 26.92 2.79 -1.34
CA GLU A 620 26.44 1.86 -2.38
C GLU A 620 25.40 2.51 -3.28
N SER A 621 24.38 3.14 -2.68
CA SER A 621 23.29 3.80 -3.43
C SER A 621 23.80 4.96 -4.28
N ILE A 622 24.73 5.79 -3.79
CA ILE A 622 25.34 6.88 -4.56
C ILE A 622 26.13 6.30 -5.75
N ALA A 623 26.96 5.28 -5.52
CA ALA A 623 27.74 4.65 -6.59
C ALA A 623 26.81 4.05 -7.66
N ARG A 624 25.78 3.31 -7.25
CA ARG A 624 24.77 2.73 -8.13
C ARG A 624 24.07 3.79 -8.97
N ARG A 625 23.60 4.86 -8.35
CA ARG A 625 22.88 5.97 -9.02
C ARG A 625 23.78 6.77 -9.96
N ALA A 626 25.02 7.06 -9.54
CA ALA A 626 26.00 7.79 -10.37
C ALA A 626 26.35 7.01 -11.64
N VAL A 627 26.58 5.70 -11.53
CA VAL A 627 26.87 4.83 -12.66
C VAL A 627 25.65 4.70 -13.58
N ALA A 628 24.46 4.50 -13.05
CA ALA A 628 23.21 4.53 -13.83
C ALA A 628 23.02 5.86 -14.57
N ALA A 629 23.53 6.97 -14.04
CA ALA A 629 23.55 8.26 -14.72
C ALA A 629 24.77 8.46 -15.67
N GLY A 630 25.57 7.41 -15.96
CA GLY A 630 26.68 7.43 -16.91
C GLY A 630 28.05 7.85 -16.34
N ALA A 631 28.24 7.84 -15.00
CA ALA A 631 29.48 8.28 -14.34
C ALA A 631 30.44 7.11 -13.99
N LEU A 632 30.45 6.02 -14.75
CA LEU A 632 31.32 4.87 -14.49
C LEU A 632 32.81 5.24 -14.47
N GLU A 633 33.28 6.02 -15.45
CA GLU A 633 34.68 6.45 -15.52
C GLU A 633 35.04 7.35 -14.33
N ASP A 634 34.11 8.24 -13.92
CA ASP A 634 34.33 9.12 -12.77
C ASP A 634 34.46 8.32 -11.46
N ALA A 635 33.62 7.31 -11.26
CA ALA A 635 33.69 6.43 -10.09
C ALA A 635 35.06 5.73 -10.00
N ILE A 636 35.60 5.22 -11.13
CA ILE A 636 36.92 4.59 -11.17
C ILE A 636 38.04 5.60 -10.90
N VAL A 637 37.94 6.81 -11.47
CA VAL A 637 38.91 7.89 -11.23
C VAL A 637 38.94 8.27 -9.75
N VAL A 638 37.76 8.46 -9.12
CA VAL A 638 37.65 8.84 -7.70
C VAL A 638 38.25 7.76 -6.80
N MET A 639 37.90 6.48 -7.00
CA MET A 639 38.49 5.36 -6.25
C MET A 639 40.02 5.30 -6.40
N ARG A 640 40.50 5.40 -7.64
CA ARG A 640 41.94 5.31 -7.94
C ARG A 640 42.74 6.48 -7.35
N THR A 641 42.21 7.72 -7.43
CA THR A 641 42.90 8.91 -6.94
C THR A 641 42.90 9.01 -5.43
N SER A 642 41.84 8.52 -4.78
CA SER A 642 41.78 8.41 -3.31
C SER A 642 42.56 7.22 -2.76
N GLY A 643 42.82 6.21 -3.56
CA GLY A 643 43.39 4.93 -3.13
C GLY A 643 42.43 4.12 -2.24
N ARG A 644 41.14 4.48 -2.20
CA ARG A 644 40.12 3.82 -1.39
C ARG A 644 39.19 3.00 -2.28
N PHE A 645 39.10 1.72 -2.00
CA PHE A 645 38.19 0.76 -2.66
C PHE A 645 37.39 0.09 -1.56
N SER A 646 36.11 0.40 -1.44
CA SER A 646 35.21 -0.26 -0.50
C SER A 646 34.31 -1.26 -1.20
N ALA A 647 33.85 -2.27 -0.47
CA ALA A 647 32.92 -3.26 -0.99
C ALA A 647 31.61 -2.59 -1.46
N GLU A 648 31.10 -1.61 -0.70
CA GLU A 648 29.89 -0.88 -1.01
C GLU A 648 30.00 -0.10 -2.32
N MET A 649 31.13 0.59 -2.55
CA MET A 649 31.34 1.32 -3.80
C MET A 649 31.37 0.35 -5.00
N LEU A 650 32.08 -0.77 -4.88
CA LEU A 650 32.19 -1.76 -5.95
C LEU A 650 30.85 -2.49 -6.17
N SER A 651 30.11 -2.79 -5.10
CA SER A 651 28.76 -3.37 -5.15
C SER A 651 27.80 -2.45 -5.89
N GLY A 652 27.75 -1.17 -5.51
CA GLY A 652 26.89 -0.19 -6.17
C GLY A 652 27.21 -0.02 -7.66
N ILE A 653 28.50 -0.04 -8.04
CA ILE A 653 28.90 -0.03 -9.44
C ILE A 653 28.39 -1.28 -10.16
N LEU A 654 28.58 -2.47 -9.57
CA LEU A 654 28.18 -3.75 -10.16
C LEU A 654 26.67 -3.84 -10.37
N GLU A 655 25.89 -3.36 -9.39
CA GLU A 655 24.43 -3.35 -9.42
C GLU A 655 23.85 -2.45 -10.53
N ALA A 656 24.56 -1.36 -10.85
CA ALA A 656 24.13 -0.42 -11.89
C ALA A 656 24.46 -0.90 -13.31
N LEU A 657 25.43 -1.80 -13.47
CA LEU A 657 25.92 -2.17 -14.80
C LEU A 657 25.02 -3.19 -15.50
N PRO A 658 24.79 -3.06 -16.81
CA PRO A 658 24.21 -4.14 -17.62
C PRO A 658 25.13 -5.36 -17.65
N SER A 659 24.63 -6.46 -18.19
CA SER A 659 25.35 -7.77 -18.19
C SER A 659 26.72 -7.73 -18.88
N LYS A 660 26.95 -6.77 -19.78
CA LYS A 660 28.21 -6.56 -20.45
C LYS A 660 28.43 -5.09 -20.78
N VAL A 661 29.58 -4.57 -20.38
CA VAL A 661 30.00 -3.18 -20.61
C VAL A 661 31.41 -3.15 -21.16
N GLU A 662 31.72 -2.16 -22.02
CA GLU A 662 33.06 -1.89 -22.46
C GLU A 662 33.95 -1.49 -21.27
N MET A 663 35.16 -2.03 -21.20
CA MET A 663 36.10 -1.78 -20.11
C MET A 663 36.41 -0.28 -19.99
N PRO A 664 36.07 0.37 -18.84
CA PRO A 664 36.31 1.79 -18.66
C PRO A 664 37.82 2.10 -18.58
N LYS A 665 38.18 3.32 -19.01
CA LYS A 665 39.58 3.78 -18.94
C LYS A 665 40.06 3.79 -17.49
N GLY A 666 41.23 3.23 -17.28
CA GLY A 666 41.83 3.19 -15.95
C GLY A 666 41.45 1.99 -15.09
N TRP A 667 40.50 1.15 -15.52
CA TRP A 667 40.15 -0.07 -14.76
C TRP A 667 41.30 -1.03 -14.57
N LYS A 668 42.13 -1.28 -15.60
CA LYS A 668 43.27 -2.16 -15.47
C LYS A 668 44.24 -1.77 -14.35
N VAL A 669 44.47 -0.45 -14.19
CA VAL A 669 45.31 0.08 -13.12
C VAL A 669 44.60 -0.07 -11.75
N ALA A 670 43.28 0.19 -11.72
CA ALA A 670 42.49 -0.02 -10.52
C ALA A 670 42.46 -1.50 -10.11
N GLN A 671 42.29 -2.41 -11.06
CA GLN A 671 42.30 -3.87 -10.88
C GLN A 671 43.59 -4.37 -10.23
N GLU A 672 44.73 -3.90 -10.70
CA GLU A 672 46.03 -4.24 -10.10
C GLU A 672 46.13 -3.81 -8.63
N ILE A 673 45.56 -2.66 -8.28
CA ILE A 673 45.54 -2.19 -6.89
C ILE A 673 44.61 -3.05 -6.06
N VAL A 674 43.37 -3.25 -6.53
CA VAL A 674 42.30 -3.92 -5.79
C VAL A 674 42.57 -5.39 -5.55
N LEU A 675 43.17 -6.09 -6.50
CA LEU A 675 43.53 -7.50 -6.35
C LEU A 675 44.57 -7.75 -5.24
N ASN A 676 45.26 -6.70 -4.78
CA ASN A 676 46.20 -6.76 -3.67
C ASN A 676 45.59 -6.28 -2.33
N TYR A 677 44.30 -5.93 -2.28
CA TYR A 677 43.63 -5.58 -1.05
C TYR A 677 43.55 -6.77 -0.10
N GLU A 678 43.62 -6.51 1.21
CA GLU A 678 43.51 -7.55 2.24
C GLU A 678 42.09 -8.10 2.32
N ASP A 679 41.06 -7.29 2.02
CA ASP A 679 39.65 -7.67 2.07
C ASP A 679 39.27 -8.58 0.88
N ALA A 680 38.82 -9.79 1.20
CA ALA A 680 38.40 -10.78 0.22
C ALA A 680 37.15 -10.39 -0.53
N ALA A 681 36.19 -9.70 0.13
CA ALA A 681 34.97 -9.22 -0.50
C ALA A 681 35.27 -8.19 -1.59
N VAL A 682 36.17 -7.25 -1.30
CA VAL A 682 36.64 -6.25 -2.27
C VAL A 682 37.30 -6.91 -3.48
N ARG A 683 38.15 -7.93 -3.25
CA ARG A 683 38.80 -8.67 -4.36
C ARG A 683 37.81 -9.45 -5.23
N ASN A 684 36.82 -10.08 -4.59
CA ASN A 684 35.79 -10.83 -5.30
C ASN A 684 34.91 -9.89 -6.16
N LEU A 685 34.45 -8.76 -5.61
CA LEU A 685 33.70 -7.73 -6.36
C LEU A 685 34.53 -7.18 -7.54
N ALA A 686 35.83 -6.98 -7.37
CA ALA A 686 36.71 -6.56 -8.46
C ALA A 686 36.84 -7.62 -9.57
N LEU A 687 36.81 -8.90 -9.23
CA LEU A 687 36.78 -10.00 -10.21
C LEU A 687 35.47 -9.98 -11.02
N ARG A 688 34.33 -9.79 -10.33
CA ARG A 688 33.01 -9.69 -10.97
C ARG A 688 32.91 -8.46 -11.89
N LEU A 689 33.41 -7.31 -11.46
CA LEU A 689 33.48 -6.11 -12.29
C LEU A 689 34.38 -6.31 -13.51
N SER A 690 35.55 -6.93 -13.34
CA SER A 690 36.47 -7.24 -14.46
C SER A 690 35.81 -8.15 -15.49
N HIS A 691 35.04 -9.14 -15.04
CA HIS A 691 34.23 -9.99 -15.92
C HIS A 691 33.17 -9.15 -16.67
N ARG A 692 32.44 -8.28 -15.97
CA ARG A 692 31.43 -7.38 -16.55
C ARG A 692 32.03 -6.46 -17.63
N PHE A 693 33.27 -6.03 -17.44
CA PHE A 693 34.04 -5.24 -18.41
C PHE A 693 34.66 -6.07 -19.55
N GLY A 694 34.28 -7.34 -19.65
CA GLY A 694 34.74 -8.22 -20.71
C GLY A 694 36.17 -8.71 -20.55
N ASP A 695 36.76 -8.69 -19.34
CA ASP A 695 38.06 -9.26 -19.08
C ASP A 695 38.00 -10.79 -19.17
N ARG A 696 38.59 -11.34 -20.25
CA ARG A 696 38.57 -12.77 -20.51
C ARG A 696 39.29 -13.57 -19.43
N GLU A 697 40.34 -13.03 -18.84
CA GLU A 697 41.09 -13.71 -17.78
C GLU A 697 40.24 -13.84 -16.51
N ALA A 698 39.50 -12.80 -16.14
CA ALA A 698 38.56 -12.85 -15.06
C ALA A 698 37.45 -13.88 -15.31
N SER A 699 36.90 -13.90 -16.53
CA SER A 699 35.86 -14.87 -16.91
C SER A 699 36.35 -16.31 -16.85
N LEU A 700 37.62 -16.57 -17.25
CA LEU A 700 38.22 -17.90 -17.16
C LEU A 700 38.43 -18.33 -15.71
N LYS A 701 38.89 -17.44 -14.83
CA LYS A 701 38.98 -17.71 -13.38
C LYS A 701 37.62 -18.07 -12.77
N MET A 702 36.55 -17.36 -13.15
CA MET A 702 35.18 -17.72 -12.73
C MET A 702 34.80 -19.11 -13.26
N LEU A 703 35.12 -19.41 -14.52
CA LEU A 703 34.80 -20.72 -15.10
C LEU A 703 35.54 -21.87 -14.40
N GLU A 704 36.76 -21.64 -13.94
CA GLU A 704 37.53 -22.60 -13.14
C GLU A 704 36.82 -22.89 -11.81
N VAL A 705 36.30 -21.84 -11.10
CA VAL A 705 35.53 -22.00 -9.86
C VAL A 705 34.26 -22.79 -10.13
N VAL A 706 33.49 -22.43 -11.17
CA VAL A 706 32.22 -23.11 -11.56
C VAL A 706 32.49 -24.60 -11.82
N SER A 707 33.61 -24.95 -12.48
CA SER A 707 33.93 -26.33 -12.84
C SER A 707 34.55 -27.15 -11.69
N SER A 708 34.94 -26.50 -10.60
CA SER A 708 35.58 -27.13 -9.44
C SER A 708 34.54 -27.57 -8.40
N THR A 709 34.34 -28.85 -8.22
CA THR A 709 33.42 -29.41 -7.21
C THR A 709 33.84 -29.13 -5.76
N GLY A 710 35.07 -28.69 -5.53
CA GLY A 710 35.59 -28.30 -4.21
C GLY A 710 35.41 -26.83 -3.86
N SER A 711 34.91 -25.99 -4.79
CA SER A 711 34.63 -24.58 -4.56
C SER A 711 33.28 -24.41 -3.83
N ASP A 712 33.11 -23.25 -3.19
CA ASP A 712 31.89 -22.91 -2.47
C ASP A 712 30.65 -23.01 -3.38
N PRO A 713 29.57 -23.70 -2.97
CA PRO A 713 28.36 -23.90 -3.78
C PRO A 713 27.69 -22.62 -4.22
N ASP A 714 27.61 -21.61 -3.34
CA ASP A 714 26.91 -20.35 -3.62
C ASP A 714 27.74 -19.49 -4.59
N GLU A 715 29.07 -19.48 -4.43
CA GLU A 715 29.98 -18.82 -5.38
C GLU A 715 29.93 -19.48 -6.76
N ARG A 716 29.85 -20.82 -6.83
CA ARG A 716 29.69 -21.56 -8.09
C ARG A 716 28.38 -21.20 -8.81
N ARG A 717 27.26 -21.14 -8.07
CA ARG A 717 25.96 -20.75 -8.64
C ARG A 717 26.01 -19.32 -9.17
N GLU A 718 26.52 -18.40 -8.38
CA GLU A 718 26.62 -17.01 -8.75
C GLU A 718 27.51 -16.77 -9.96
N PHE A 719 28.71 -17.40 -9.99
CA PHE A 719 29.60 -17.26 -11.13
C PHE A 719 29.04 -17.90 -12.41
N LEU A 720 28.31 -19.01 -12.29
CA LEU A 720 27.61 -19.60 -13.42
C LEU A 720 26.58 -18.61 -13.97
N GLN A 721 25.78 -17.97 -13.11
CA GLN A 721 24.78 -16.98 -13.53
C GLN A 721 25.45 -15.77 -14.23
N LEU A 722 26.56 -15.24 -13.69
CA LEU A 722 27.28 -14.13 -14.30
C LEU A 722 27.87 -14.50 -15.67
N LEU A 723 28.38 -15.70 -15.83
CA LEU A 723 28.90 -16.21 -17.12
C LEU A 723 27.77 -16.44 -18.13
N VAL A 724 26.58 -16.81 -17.67
CA VAL A 724 25.36 -16.94 -18.51
C VAL A 724 24.90 -15.57 -18.97
N ASP A 725 24.72 -14.61 -18.04
CA ASP A 725 24.22 -13.25 -18.32
C ASP A 725 25.12 -12.51 -19.32
N SER A 726 26.44 -12.68 -19.19
CA SER A 726 27.43 -12.09 -20.10
C SER A 726 27.58 -12.85 -21.43
N ARG A 727 26.91 -13.99 -21.58
CA ARG A 727 27.05 -14.91 -22.73
C ARG A 727 28.50 -15.30 -23.01
N PHE A 728 29.24 -15.64 -21.95
CA PHE A 728 30.66 -16.01 -22.07
C PHE A 728 30.88 -17.21 -22.99
N ASP A 729 31.67 -17.03 -24.02
CA ASP A 729 31.92 -18.03 -25.10
C ASP A 729 32.59 -19.33 -24.64
N GLY A 730 33.21 -19.35 -23.46
CA GLY A 730 33.81 -20.54 -22.84
C GLY A 730 32.75 -21.47 -22.21
N LEU A 731 31.65 -20.96 -21.74
CA LEU A 731 30.65 -21.69 -20.96
C LEU A 731 29.98 -22.85 -21.71
N PRO A 732 29.61 -22.75 -23.01
CA PRO A 732 28.96 -23.85 -23.73
C PRO A 732 29.76 -25.17 -23.82
N ARG A 733 31.02 -25.15 -23.49
CA ARG A 733 31.88 -26.36 -23.52
C ARG A 733 31.70 -27.22 -22.28
N VAL A 734 31.43 -26.59 -21.14
CA VAL A 734 31.29 -27.24 -19.83
C VAL A 734 29.81 -27.49 -19.44
N LEU A 735 28.86 -26.81 -20.08
CA LEU A 735 27.43 -26.99 -19.78
C LEU A 735 26.94 -28.45 -19.75
N PRO A 736 27.34 -29.33 -20.69
CA PRO A 736 26.91 -30.72 -20.64
C PRO A 736 27.34 -31.47 -19.37
N GLU A 737 28.48 -31.11 -18.78
CA GLU A 737 28.99 -31.69 -17.53
C GLU A 737 28.25 -31.08 -16.33
N LEU A 738 27.98 -29.79 -16.38
CA LEU A 738 27.25 -29.07 -15.31
C LEU A 738 25.77 -29.49 -15.18
N VAL A 739 25.15 -30.01 -16.24
CA VAL A 739 23.79 -30.57 -16.19
C VAL A 739 23.70 -31.80 -15.28
N GLU A 740 24.82 -32.52 -15.09
CA GLU A 740 24.90 -33.67 -14.20
C GLU A 740 25.48 -33.33 -12.80
N ASP A 741 25.77 -32.05 -12.55
CA ASP A 741 26.23 -31.58 -11.25
C ASP A 741 25.00 -31.26 -10.33
N PRO A 742 24.89 -31.91 -9.14
CA PRO A 742 23.71 -31.77 -8.30
C PRO A 742 23.49 -30.36 -7.69
N ILE A 743 24.48 -29.46 -7.84
CA ILE A 743 24.42 -28.08 -7.34
C ILE A 743 24.02 -27.10 -8.46
N LEU A 744 24.42 -27.41 -9.70
CA LEU A 744 24.34 -26.49 -10.83
C LEU A 744 23.39 -26.96 -11.95
N ASP A 745 22.80 -28.15 -11.85
CA ASP A 745 22.04 -28.81 -12.93
C ASP A 745 20.89 -27.94 -13.46
N GLU A 746 20.07 -27.38 -12.59
CA GLU A 746 18.96 -26.51 -13.00
C GLU A 746 19.47 -25.27 -13.74
N ALA A 747 20.44 -24.58 -13.19
CA ALA A 747 21.03 -23.38 -13.79
C ALA A 747 21.69 -23.71 -15.14
N ALA A 748 22.36 -24.86 -15.24
CA ALA A 748 22.97 -25.35 -16.47
C ALA A 748 21.92 -25.71 -17.55
N ILE A 749 20.79 -26.34 -17.17
CA ILE A 749 19.68 -26.63 -18.07
C ILE A 749 19.11 -25.33 -18.63
N ARG A 750 18.81 -24.34 -17.75
CA ARG A 750 18.30 -23.01 -18.16
C ARG A 750 19.29 -22.27 -19.06
N ALA A 751 20.61 -22.38 -18.78
CA ALA A 751 21.66 -21.78 -19.59
C ALA A 751 21.69 -22.34 -21.04
N MET A 752 21.20 -23.57 -21.28
CA MET A 752 21.08 -24.11 -22.64
C MET A 752 20.13 -23.32 -23.55
N ALA A 753 19.16 -22.58 -22.99
CA ALA A 753 18.34 -21.67 -23.78
C ALA A 753 19.07 -20.37 -24.17
N VAL A 754 20.00 -19.91 -23.35
CA VAL A 754 20.87 -18.74 -23.64
C VAL A 754 21.92 -19.07 -24.69
N PHE A 755 22.44 -20.33 -24.70
CA PHE A 755 23.41 -20.84 -25.66
C PHE A 755 22.78 -21.89 -26.58
N PRO A 756 21.92 -21.49 -27.53
CA PRO A 756 21.06 -22.41 -28.27
C PRO A 756 21.89 -23.35 -29.16
N ARG A 757 21.67 -24.65 -29.00
CA ARG A 757 22.18 -25.71 -29.86
C ARG A 757 21.06 -26.71 -30.08
N THR A 758 20.78 -27.04 -31.33
CA THR A 758 19.79 -28.07 -31.69
C THR A 758 20.04 -29.41 -31.02
N ALA A 759 21.31 -29.77 -30.80
CA ALA A 759 21.69 -31.01 -30.10
C ALA A 759 21.23 -30.96 -28.62
N SER A 760 21.41 -29.83 -27.95
CA SER A 760 20.96 -29.64 -26.56
C SER A 760 19.44 -29.76 -26.45
N ALA A 761 18.69 -29.08 -27.32
CA ALA A 761 17.23 -29.19 -27.36
C ALA A 761 16.72 -30.61 -27.59
N LYS A 762 17.33 -31.35 -28.56
CA LYS A 762 16.99 -32.75 -28.80
C LYS A 762 17.36 -33.64 -27.62
N GLY A 763 18.49 -33.37 -26.93
CA GLY A 763 18.88 -34.08 -25.71
C GLY A 763 17.86 -33.88 -24.59
N LEU A 764 17.44 -32.63 -24.31
CA LEU A 764 16.43 -32.30 -23.31
C LEU A 764 15.05 -32.95 -23.64
N VAL A 765 14.59 -32.88 -24.91
CA VAL A 765 13.36 -33.57 -25.32
C VAL A 765 13.52 -35.08 -25.15
N GLY A 766 14.70 -35.66 -25.46
CA GLY A 766 14.99 -37.08 -25.25
C GLY A 766 14.90 -37.50 -23.78
N LYS A 767 15.37 -36.70 -22.83
CA LYS A 767 15.24 -36.93 -21.38
C LYS A 767 13.77 -36.95 -20.96
N VAL A 768 12.98 -35.94 -21.41
CA VAL A 768 11.54 -35.88 -21.12
C VAL A 768 10.78 -37.10 -21.65
N VAL A 769 11.08 -37.55 -22.88
CA VAL A 769 10.43 -38.71 -23.51
C VAL A 769 10.86 -40.03 -22.85
N ALA A 770 12.13 -40.14 -22.42
CA ALA A 770 12.63 -41.32 -21.74
C ALA A 770 12.03 -41.51 -20.35
N GLY A 771 11.64 -40.41 -19.70
CA GLY A 771 11.14 -40.40 -18.32
C GLY A 771 12.23 -40.70 -17.30
N GLY A 772 11.87 -40.65 -16.02
CA GLY A 772 12.78 -40.98 -14.91
C GLY A 772 13.48 -39.77 -14.26
N GLU A 773 13.24 -38.56 -14.80
CA GLU A 773 13.66 -37.33 -14.13
C GLU A 773 12.73 -37.06 -12.93
N ASP A 774 13.25 -36.49 -11.83
CA ASP A 774 12.41 -36.01 -10.74
C ASP A 774 11.51 -34.85 -11.19
N ALA A 775 10.49 -34.55 -10.41
CA ALA A 775 9.44 -33.57 -10.81
C ALA A 775 10.00 -32.16 -11.02
N GLU A 776 10.99 -31.75 -10.21
CA GLU A 776 11.58 -30.41 -10.28
C GLU A 776 12.47 -30.28 -11.49
N ARG A 777 13.35 -31.21 -11.71
CA ARG A 777 14.23 -31.25 -12.89
C ARG A 777 13.42 -31.34 -14.19
N LEU A 778 12.37 -32.15 -14.22
CA LEU A 778 11.44 -32.24 -15.35
C LEU A 778 10.77 -30.89 -15.63
N ARG A 779 10.33 -30.19 -14.61
CA ARG A 779 9.76 -28.82 -14.73
C ARG A 779 10.75 -27.87 -15.37
N VAL A 780 12.00 -27.81 -14.88
CA VAL A 780 13.04 -26.92 -15.42
C VAL A 780 13.36 -27.23 -16.90
N ILE A 781 13.39 -28.51 -17.27
CA ILE A 781 13.62 -28.94 -18.68
C ILE A 781 12.45 -28.43 -19.55
N LEU A 782 11.21 -28.62 -19.12
CA LEU A 782 10.01 -28.22 -19.88
C LEU A 782 9.92 -26.70 -20.04
N GLU A 783 10.19 -25.93 -19.00
CA GLU A 783 10.26 -24.47 -19.03
C GLU A 783 11.36 -23.97 -19.98
N THR A 784 12.54 -24.58 -19.91
CA THR A 784 13.67 -24.27 -20.81
C THR A 784 13.30 -24.51 -22.26
N LEU A 785 12.63 -25.64 -22.56
CA LEU A 785 12.18 -25.97 -23.91
C LEU A 785 11.07 -25.03 -24.38
N ALA A 786 10.22 -24.54 -23.49
CA ALA A 786 9.15 -23.58 -23.83
C ALA A 786 9.62 -22.14 -24.03
N SER A 787 10.84 -21.80 -23.61
CA SER A 787 11.37 -20.42 -23.64
C SER A 787 11.88 -19.96 -25.02
N ARG A 788 11.98 -20.84 -26.01
CA ARG A 788 12.48 -20.55 -27.34
C ARG A 788 11.63 -21.22 -28.42
N LYS A 789 11.40 -20.52 -29.53
CA LYS A 789 10.57 -21.03 -30.64
C LYS A 789 11.06 -22.37 -31.22
N ASP A 790 12.34 -22.46 -31.50
CA ASP A 790 12.97 -23.67 -32.08
C ASP A 790 12.92 -24.86 -31.10
N TYR A 791 13.08 -24.62 -29.80
CA TYR A 791 12.98 -25.62 -28.74
C TYR A 791 11.51 -26.03 -28.51
N SER A 792 10.61 -25.06 -28.47
CA SER A 792 9.16 -25.27 -28.33
C SER A 792 8.60 -26.12 -29.48
N ASP A 793 9.03 -25.86 -30.71
CA ASP A 793 8.60 -26.63 -31.89
C ASP A 793 9.00 -28.12 -31.79
N LEU A 794 10.16 -28.42 -31.19
CA LEU A 794 10.61 -29.82 -30.97
C LEU A 794 9.75 -30.51 -29.87
N LEU A 795 9.45 -29.78 -28.79
CA LEU A 795 8.64 -30.30 -27.68
C LEU A 795 7.18 -30.51 -28.15
N VAL A 796 6.58 -29.52 -28.83
CA VAL A 796 5.24 -29.63 -29.38
C VAL A 796 5.13 -30.75 -30.40
N ALA A 797 6.13 -30.95 -31.25
CA ALA A 797 6.18 -32.08 -32.16
C ALA A 797 6.17 -33.44 -31.44
N ALA A 798 6.90 -33.56 -30.31
CA ALA A 798 6.91 -34.79 -29.53
C ALA A 798 5.53 -35.09 -28.90
N VAL A 799 4.76 -34.06 -28.51
CA VAL A 799 3.39 -34.18 -28.01
C VAL A 799 2.43 -34.56 -29.13
N LEU A 800 2.46 -33.84 -30.25
CA LEU A 800 1.55 -34.08 -31.39
C LEU A 800 1.81 -35.45 -32.06
N ASP A 801 3.05 -35.92 -32.07
CA ASP A 801 3.43 -37.23 -32.59
C ASP A 801 3.15 -38.38 -31.60
N GLY A 802 2.67 -38.10 -30.41
CA GLY A 802 2.32 -39.09 -29.36
C GLY A 802 3.54 -39.72 -28.69
N ARG A 803 4.73 -39.19 -28.87
CA ARG A 803 5.97 -39.64 -28.18
C ARG A 803 6.01 -39.16 -26.74
N LEU A 804 5.28 -38.06 -26.42
CA LEU A 804 5.11 -37.50 -25.09
C LEU A 804 3.62 -37.34 -24.81
N ASP A 805 3.19 -37.89 -23.67
CA ASP A 805 1.81 -37.69 -23.23
C ASP A 805 1.58 -36.20 -22.82
N LYS A 806 0.48 -35.61 -23.24
CA LYS A 806 0.13 -34.23 -22.96
C LYS A 806 -0.04 -33.94 -21.47
N SER A 807 -0.35 -34.95 -20.66
CA SER A 807 -0.48 -34.82 -19.20
C SER A 807 0.83 -34.49 -18.49
N VAL A 808 1.97 -34.67 -19.16
CA VAL A 808 3.30 -34.30 -18.67
C VAL A 808 3.53 -32.77 -18.69
N LEU A 809 2.76 -32.05 -19.53
CA LEU A 809 2.89 -30.58 -19.65
C LEU A 809 2.16 -29.86 -18.53
N PRO A 810 2.85 -29.15 -17.62
CA PRO A 810 2.22 -28.24 -16.69
C PRO A 810 1.42 -27.17 -17.44
N SER A 811 0.33 -26.69 -16.86
CA SER A 811 -0.58 -25.73 -17.52
C SER A 811 0.13 -24.43 -17.95
N HIS A 812 1.08 -23.92 -17.16
CA HIS A 812 1.84 -22.72 -17.52
C HIS A 812 2.79 -22.96 -18.70
N VAL A 813 3.42 -24.15 -18.77
CA VAL A 813 4.26 -24.56 -19.92
C VAL A 813 3.41 -24.71 -21.17
N ALA A 814 2.25 -25.37 -21.06
CA ALA A 814 1.31 -25.50 -22.19
C ALA A 814 0.92 -24.13 -22.73
N ARG A 815 0.58 -23.15 -21.87
CA ARG A 815 0.26 -21.77 -22.28
C ARG A 815 1.43 -21.09 -22.99
N GLN A 816 2.66 -21.22 -22.45
CA GLN A 816 3.85 -20.66 -23.09
C GLN A 816 4.08 -21.27 -24.48
N LEU A 817 3.91 -22.58 -24.63
CA LEU A 817 4.03 -23.27 -25.90
C LEU A 817 2.99 -22.80 -26.94
N LEU A 818 1.76 -22.48 -26.51
CA LEU A 818 0.73 -21.93 -27.39
C LEU A 818 1.13 -20.57 -27.99
N MET A 819 1.88 -19.76 -27.24
CA MET A 819 2.36 -18.45 -27.68
C MET A 819 3.64 -18.55 -28.52
N VAL A 820 4.60 -19.37 -28.08
CA VAL A 820 5.97 -19.37 -28.61
C VAL A 820 6.12 -20.31 -29.81
N SER A 821 5.46 -21.49 -29.83
CA SER A 821 5.61 -22.48 -30.89
C SER A 821 4.88 -22.06 -32.17
N SER A 822 5.52 -22.34 -33.32
CA SER A 822 4.88 -22.18 -34.63
C SER A 822 3.63 -23.08 -34.81
N LYS A 823 3.52 -24.15 -34.00
CA LYS A 823 2.40 -25.11 -33.98
C LYS A 823 1.43 -24.88 -32.81
N GLY A 824 1.41 -23.68 -32.20
CA GLY A 824 0.58 -23.38 -31.04
C GLY A 824 -0.90 -23.61 -31.26
N LYS A 825 -1.43 -23.27 -32.45
CA LYS A 825 -2.84 -23.53 -32.81
C LYS A 825 -3.18 -25.03 -32.90
N GLU A 826 -2.27 -25.86 -33.42
CA GLU A 826 -2.44 -27.30 -33.50
C GLU A 826 -2.42 -27.91 -32.08
N LEU A 827 -1.50 -27.43 -31.23
CA LEU A 827 -1.41 -27.80 -29.83
C LEU A 827 -2.70 -27.43 -29.08
N ALA A 828 -3.26 -26.21 -29.28
CA ALA A 828 -4.51 -25.78 -28.63
C ALA A 828 -5.65 -26.76 -28.94
N SER A 829 -5.80 -27.15 -30.20
CA SER A 829 -6.81 -28.12 -30.63
C SER A 829 -6.56 -29.50 -29.98
N HIS A 830 -5.31 -29.92 -29.89
CA HIS A 830 -4.91 -31.20 -29.27
C HIS A 830 -5.17 -31.24 -27.76
N LEU A 831 -5.03 -30.10 -27.08
CA LEU A 831 -5.32 -29.90 -25.66
C LEU A 831 -6.81 -29.69 -25.35
N GLY A 832 -7.66 -29.46 -26.37
CA GLY A 832 -9.11 -29.25 -26.19
C GLY A 832 -9.49 -27.84 -25.73
N MET A 833 -8.67 -26.83 -25.97
CA MET A 833 -8.87 -25.45 -25.53
C MET A 833 -9.63 -24.66 -26.60
N ASN A 834 -10.97 -24.49 -26.44
CA ASN A 834 -11.82 -23.68 -27.30
C ASN A 834 -12.66 -22.68 -26.52
N ALA A 835 -12.82 -21.48 -27.10
CA ALA A 835 -13.46 -20.32 -26.53
C ALA A 835 -15.01 -20.37 -26.54
N GLY A 836 -15.62 -20.21 -25.32
CA GLY A 836 -17.06 -20.03 -25.12
C GLY A 836 -17.37 -19.60 -23.68
N GLU A 837 -17.07 -18.34 -23.28
CA GLU A 837 -16.61 -18.10 -21.91
C GLU A 837 -17.65 -17.66 -20.86
N ALA A 838 -18.61 -16.81 -21.13
CA ALA A 838 -19.38 -16.18 -20.02
C ALA A 838 -20.47 -17.07 -19.40
N ARG A 839 -21.21 -17.86 -20.19
CA ARG A 839 -22.22 -18.81 -19.66
C ARG A 839 -21.61 -20.06 -19.05
N ALA A 840 -20.38 -20.38 -19.40
CA ALA A 840 -19.64 -21.51 -18.84
C ALA A 840 -19.14 -21.23 -17.42
N LYS A 841 -18.79 -19.99 -17.09
CA LYS A 841 -18.23 -19.59 -15.80
C LYS A 841 -19.21 -19.83 -14.65
N GLU A 842 -20.40 -19.28 -14.73
CA GLU A 842 -21.44 -19.43 -13.70
C GLU A 842 -21.82 -20.88 -13.45
N LYS A 843 -21.95 -21.68 -14.54
CA LYS A 843 -22.22 -23.11 -14.43
C LYS A 843 -21.07 -23.88 -13.80
N THR A 844 -19.84 -23.51 -14.08
CA THR A 844 -18.64 -24.11 -13.50
C THR A 844 -18.55 -23.81 -12.01
N LEU A 845 -18.75 -22.55 -11.61
CA LEU A 845 -18.74 -22.14 -10.20
C LEU A 845 -19.86 -22.86 -9.42
N ALA A 846 -21.08 -22.84 -9.90
CA ALA A 846 -22.20 -23.55 -9.31
C ALA A 846 -21.94 -25.06 -9.18
N THR A 847 -21.23 -25.65 -10.16
CA THR A 847 -20.87 -27.07 -10.11
C THR A 847 -19.89 -27.37 -8.99
N TRP A 848 -18.86 -26.52 -8.81
CA TRP A 848 -17.88 -26.71 -7.75
C TRP A 848 -18.45 -26.40 -6.35
N ARG A 849 -19.28 -25.34 -6.20
CA ARG A 849 -20.04 -25.09 -4.95
C ARG A 849 -20.86 -26.32 -4.53
N ASN A 850 -21.56 -26.94 -5.47
CA ASN A 850 -22.34 -28.14 -5.20
C ASN A 850 -21.49 -29.37 -4.88
N ARG A 851 -20.26 -29.46 -5.37
CA ARG A 851 -19.32 -30.54 -5.11
C ARG A 851 -18.62 -30.41 -3.75
N LEU A 852 -18.35 -29.17 -3.30
CA LEU A 852 -17.56 -28.81 -2.13
C LEU A 852 -18.45 -28.30 -0.98
N LYS A 853 -19.56 -28.98 -0.71
CA LYS A 853 -20.43 -28.61 0.40
C LYS A 853 -19.70 -28.72 1.75
N PRO A 854 -20.09 -27.92 2.80
CA PRO A 854 -19.43 -27.92 4.10
C PRO A 854 -19.17 -29.30 4.69
N ASP A 855 -20.18 -30.18 4.67
CA ASP A 855 -20.07 -31.58 5.17
C ASP A 855 -19.04 -32.43 4.41
N TYR A 856 -18.74 -32.07 3.18
CA TYR A 856 -17.72 -32.74 2.37
C TYR A 856 -16.34 -32.14 2.60
N LEU A 857 -16.22 -30.84 2.70
CA LEU A 857 -14.97 -30.12 3.03
C LEU A 857 -14.48 -30.49 4.44
N ALA A 858 -15.38 -30.64 5.42
CA ALA A 858 -15.04 -31.08 6.77
C ALA A 858 -14.32 -32.44 6.83
N LYS A 859 -14.33 -33.23 5.75
CA LYS A 859 -13.63 -34.51 5.61
C LYS A 859 -12.28 -34.40 4.90
N ALA A 860 -11.77 -33.19 4.69
CA ALA A 860 -10.52 -32.96 3.99
C ALA A 860 -9.31 -33.56 4.74
N ASN A 861 -8.46 -34.25 4.01
CA ASN A 861 -7.15 -34.65 4.50
C ASN A 861 -6.16 -33.51 4.29
N LEU A 862 -5.92 -32.76 5.34
CA LEU A 862 -5.09 -31.54 5.25
C LEU A 862 -3.63 -31.82 4.89
N LYS A 863 -3.05 -32.96 5.34
CA LYS A 863 -1.69 -33.36 4.94
C LYS A 863 -1.61 -33.64 3.44
N GLN A 864 -2.56 -34.36 2.89
CA GLN A 864 -2.68 -34.59 1.46
C GLN A 864 -2.91 -33.27 0.70
N GLY A 865 -3.71 -32.36 1.27
CA GLY A 865 -3.94 -31.02 0.73
C GLY A 865 -2.65 -30.19 0.66
N ARG A 866 -1.80 -30.25 1.71
CA ARG A 866 -0.47 -29.61 1.72
C ARG A 866 0.44 -30.18 0.64
N GLU A 867 0.51 -31.49 0.48
CA GLU A 867 1.31 -32.12 -0.58
C GLU A 867 0.85 -31.68 -1.99
N ILE A 868 -0.46 -31.57 -2.19
CA ILE A 868 -1.04 -31.07 -3.45
C ILE A 868 -0.67 -29.59 -3.64
N PHE A 869 -0.81 -28.76 -2.59
CA PHE A 869 -0.42 -27.36 -2.62
C PHE A 869 1.06 -27.19 -2.98
N GLN A 870 1.94 -27.91 -2.31
CA GLN A 870 3.38 -27.90 -2.60
C GLN A 870 3.69 -28.25 -4.05
N ARG A 871 2.98 -29.22 -4.60
CA ARG A 871 3.17 -29.70 -5.97
C ARG A 871 2.67 -28.74 -7.06
N ILE A 872 1.55 -28.02 -6.84
CA ILE A 872 0.89 -27.27 -7.90
C ILE A 872 0.73 -25.77 -7.62
N CYS A 873 0.77 -25.31 -6.38
CA CYS A 873 0.55 -23.91 -6.00
C CYS A 873 1.83 -23.24 -5.48
N ALA A 874 2.60 -23.95 -4.63
CA ALA A 874 3.77 -23.39 -3.94
C ALA A 874 4.87 -22.91 -4.87
N THR A 875 4.90 -23.40 -6.10
CA THR A 875 5.86 -22.94 -7.12
C THR A 875 5.70 -21.44 -7.41
N CYS A 876 4.48 -20.90 -7.31
CA CYS A 876 4.18 -19.48 -7.57
C CYS A 876 3.82 -18.73 -6.30
N HIS A 877 3.15 -19.35 -5.35
CA HIS A 877 2.57 -18.72 -4.18
C HIS A 877 3.29 -19.10 -2.90
N LYS A 878 3.46 -18.13 -2.01
CA LYS A 878 3.76 -18.36 -0.60
C LYS A 878 2.51 -18.73 0.16
N LEU A 879 2.65 -19.64 1.12
CA LEU A 879 1.68 -19.92 2.17
C LEU A 879 2.44 -20.30 3.44
N TYR A 880 2.16 -19.62 4.57
CA TYR A 880 2.86 -19.81 5.85
C TYR A 880 4.40 -19.61 5.76
N GLY A 881 4.84 -18.70 4.89
CA GLY A 881 6.26 -18.40 4.69
C GLY A 881 6.99 -19.31 3.70
N GLU A 882 6.40 -20.43 3.28
CA GLU A 882 6.96 -21.39 2.32
C GLU A 882 6.38 -21.18 0.93
N GLY A 883 7.22 -21.28 -0.11
CA GLY A 883 6.82 -21.24 -1.52
C GLY A 883 7.40 -20.07 -2.32
N GLY A 884 6.98 -19.99 -3.57
CA GLY A 884 7.44 -19.00 -4.55
C GLY A 884 6.80 -17.62 -4.37
N ALA A 885 7.42 -16.64 -5.03
CA ALA A 885 7.01 -15.24 -4.95
C ALA A 885 6.55 -14.67 -6.30
N VAL A 886 6.22 -15.50 -7.26
CA VAL A 886 5.70 -15.08 -8.58
C VAL A 886 4.26 -14.61 -8.50
N GLY A 887 3.44 -15.31 -7.71
CA GLY A 887 2.09 -14.94 -7.34
C GLY A 887 2.05 -14.26 -5.96
N PRO A 888 0.87 -13.75 -5.53
CA PRO A 888 0.68 -13.19 -4.21
C PRO A 888 0.94 -14.21 -3.10
N ASP A 889 1.40 -13.74 -1.95
CA ASP A 889 1.41 -14.52 -0.72
C ASP A 889 -0.04 -14.81 -0.31
N LEU A 890 -0.39 -16.08 -0.27
CA LEU A 890 -1.74 -16.51 0.07
C LEU A 890 -2.00 -16.47 1.58
N THR A 891 -0.94 -16.31 2.39
CA THR A 891 -1.08 -16.28 3.85
C THR A 891 -2.09 -15.20 4.27
N GLY A 892 -2.16 -14.05 3.61
CA GLY A 892 -3.08 -12.94 3.91
C GLY A 892 -4.25 -12.77 2.96
N SER A 893 -4.59 -13.75 2.12
CA SER A 893 -5.69 -13.63 1.17
C SER A 893 -7.03 -14.11 1.73
N GLY A 894 -8.15 -13.73 1.12
CA GLY A 894 -9.51 -14.16 1.47
C GLY A 894 -9.81 -15.66 1.28
N ARG A 895 -8.80 -16.50 1.26
CA ARG A 895 -8.81 -17.93 0.93
C ARG A 895 -9.71 -18.82 1.81
N HIS A 896 -10.24 -18.30 2.88
CA HIS A 896 -11.18 -19.01 3.74
C HIS A 896 -12.61 -18.98 3.20
N ASP A 897 -12.92 -17.98 2.40
CA ASP A 897 -14.15 -17.95 1.62
C ASP A 897 -14.02 -18.93 0.45
N LEU A 898 -14.94 -19.89 0.37
CA LEU A 898 -14.92 -20.89 -0.68
C LEU A 898 -15.15 -20.27 -2.06
N ASP A 899 -15.99 -19.25 -2.14
CA ASP A 899 -16.34 -18.61 -3.40
C ASP A 899 -15.18 -17.74 -3.87
N TYR A 900 -14.53 -17.00 -2.97
CA TYR A 900 -13.30 -16.30 -3.27
C TYR A 900 -12.22 -17.23 -3.81
N LEU A 901 -11.96 -18.35 -3.13
CA LEU A 901 -11.02 -19.38 -3.61
C LEU A 901 -11.40 -19.92 -4.97
N LEU A 902 -12.67 -20.30 -5.16
CA LEU A 902 -13.12 -20.89 -6.41
C LEU A 902 -13.03 -19.87 -7.57
N ILE A 903 -13.40 -18.60 -7.36
CA ILE A 903 -13.29 -17.57 -8.38
C ILE A 903 -11.82 -17.38 -8.78
N ASN A 904 -10.92 -17.22 -7.81
CA ASN A 904 -9.51 -16.98 -8.09
C ASN A 904 -8.78 -18.20 -8.67
N VAL A 905 -9.17 -19.42 -8.30
CA VAL A 905 -8.57 -20.65 -8.83
C VAL A 905 -9.13 -21.01 -10.20
N LEU A 906 -10.44 -20.84 -10.43
CA LEU A 906 -11.08 -21.20 -11.70
C LEU A 906 -10.93 -20.12 -12.78
N PHE A 907 -10.95 -18.83 -12.36
CA PHE A 907 -10.94 -17.68 -13.24
C PHE A 907 -9.85 -16.64 -12.87
N PRO A 908 -8.59 -17.06 -12.80
CA PRO A 908 -7.50 -16.23 -12.21
C PRO A 908 -7.19 -14.94 -12.97
N SER A 909 -7.81 -14.73 -14.13
CA SER A 909 -7.64 -13.51 -14.93
C SER A 909 -8.79 -12.51 -14.77
N ASP A 910 -9.81 -12.81 -13.98
CA ASP A 910 -10.98 -11.94 -13.86
C ASP A 910 -10.69 -10.69 -13.04
N ASP A 911 -9.80 -10.81 -12.04
CA ASP A 911 -9.36 -9.67 -11.21
C ASP A 911 -7.86 -9.79 -10.87
N VAL A 912 -7.01 -9.21 -11.73
CA VAL A 912 -5.55 -9.26 -11.56
C VAL A 912 -5.03 -7.87 -11.26
N SER A 913 -4.44 -7.71 -10.08
CA SER A 913 -3.70 -6.49 -9.71
C SER A 913 -2.56 -6.22 -10.72
N GLN A 914 -2.26 -4.95 -10.96
CA GLN A 914 -1.23 -4.53 -11.92
C GLN A 914 0.12 -5.20 -11.66
N ASP A 915 0.51 -5.38 -10.40
CA ASP A 915 1.79 -5.96 -10.00
C ASP A 915 1.92 -7.47 -10.31
N TYR A 916 0.79 -8.15 -10.56
CA TYR A 916 0.73 -9.58 -10.90
C TYR A 916 0.29 -9.86 -12.33
N ARG A 917 0.13 -8.82 -13.16
CA ARG A 917 -0.13 -8.99 -14.59
C ARG A 917 1.07 -9.62 -15.27
N MET A 918 0.80 -10.52 -16.16
CA MET A 918 1.84 -11.16 -16.96
C MET A 918 2.44 -10.16 -17.94
N VAL A 919 3.75 -9.99 -17.89
CA VAL A 919 4.53 -9.24 -18.87
C VAL A 919 5.28 -10.24 -19.76
N THR A 920 5.19 -10.06 -21.06
CA THR A 920 5.96 -10.82 -22.03
C THR A 920 6.98 -9.91 -22.70
N LEU A 921 8.24 -10.33 -22.74
CA LEU A 921 9.36 -9.64 -23.36
C LEU A 921 9.88 -10.49 -24.51
N ASP A 922 9.84 -9.96 -25.73
CA ASP A 922 10.52 -10.54 -26.89
C ASP A 922 11.94 -9.96 -26.93
N LEU A 923 12.93 -10.83 -26.92
CA LEU A 923 14.33 -10.43 -26.85
C LEU A 923 15.02 -10.56 -28.20
N ALA A 924 15.99 -9.69 -28.46
CA ALA A 924 16.80 -9.67 -29.67
C ALA A 924 17.55 -10.99 -29.93
N ASP A 925 17.74 -11.83 -28.92
CA ASP A 925 18.32 -13.15 -29.03
C ASP A 925 17.31 -14.25 -29.38
N GLY A 926 16.05 -13.89 -29.59
CA GLY A 926 14.94 -14.79 -29.94
C GLY A 926 14.35 -15.56 -28.78
N ARG A 927 14.68 -15.21 -27.52
CA ARG A 927 13.94 -15.69 -26.35
C ARG A 927 12.65 -14.89 -26.21
N VAL A 928 11.62 -15.55 -25.72
CA VAL A 928 10.35 -14.94 -25.30
C VAL A 928 10.19 -15.26 -23.83
N LEU A 929 10.29 -14.24 -22.99
CA LEU A 929 10.22 -14.37 -21.54
C LEU A 929 8.89 -13.84 -21.04
N SER A 930 8.19 -14.63 -20.23
CA SER A 930 6.96 -14.21 -19.58
C SER A 930 7.10 -14.33 -18.07
N GLY A 931 6.62 -13.33 -17.34
CA GLY A 931 6.70 -13.28 -15.88
C GLY A 931 6.02 -12.05 -15.31
N THR A 932 6.25 -11.75 -14.04
CA THR A 932 5.88 -10.49 -13.40
C THR A 932 7.12 -9.61 -13.21
N ILE A 933 6.96 -8.30 -13.19
CA ILE A 933 8.09 -7.39 -12.95
C ILE A 933 8.45 -7.44 -11.46
N ALA A 934 9.69 -7.81 -11.16
CA ALA A 934 10.23 -7.74 -9.81
C ALA A 934 10.79 -6.36 -9.51
N SER A 935 11.52 -5.78 -10.46
CA SER A 935 12.00 -4.40 -10.44
C SER A 935 12.34 -3.94 -11.86
N GLU A 936 12.31 -2.62 -12.07
CA GLU A 936 12.62 -2.03 -13.37
C GLU A 936 13.30 -0.68 -13.18
N ASN A 937 14.30 -0.41 -14.00
CA ASN A 937 14.91 0.90 -14.16
C ASN A 937 15.19 1.14 -15.66
N PRO A 938 15.67 2.32 -16.10
CA PRO A 938 15.87 2.62 -17.51
C PRO A 938 16.82 1.69 -18.25
N GLU A 939 17.71 0.98 -17.55
CA GLU A 939 18.72 0.12 -18.14
C GLU A 939 18.37 -1.37 -18.05
N VAL A 940 17.63 -1.77 -16.98
CA VAL A 940 17.42 -3.18 -16.64
C VAL A 940 16.01 -3.44 -16.15
N ILE A 941 15.41 -4.50 -16.66
CA ILE A 941 14.18 -5.11 -16.15
C ILE A 941 14.58 -6.40 -15.43
N VAL A 942 14.11 -6.57 -14.18
CA VAL A 942 14.18 -7.86 -13.49
C VAL A 942 12.82 -8.53 -13.60
N LEU A 943 12.75 -9.57 -14.41
CA LEU A 943 11.53 -10.33 -14.64
C LEU A 943 11.52 -11.54 -13.69
N ARG A 944 10.48 -11.64 -12.86
CA ARG A 944 10.27 -12.76 -11.97
C ARG A 944 9.53 -13.87 -12.71
N GLN A 945 10.18 -14.99 -12.85
CA GLN A 945 9.65 -16.23 -13.40
C GLN A 945 9.57 -17.30 -12.30
N ILE A 946 8.99 -18.43 -12.61
CA ILE A 946 8.94 -19.56 -11.70
C ILE A 946 10.36 -20.03 -11.36
N GLY A 947 10.70 -20.02 -10.07
CA GLY A 947 12.00 -20.49 -9.57
C GLY A 947 13.19 -19.59 -9.87
N GLN A 948 13.01 -18.43 -10.55
CA GLN A 948 14.13 -17.54 -10.85
C GLN A 948 13.71 -16.09 -11.08
N GLU A 949 14.65 -15.17 -10.90
CA GLU A 949 14.58 -13.81 -11.43
C GLU A 949 15.55 -13.69 -12.61
N VAL A 950 15.05 -13.17 -13.72
CA VAL A 950 15.84 -12.98 -14.93
C VAL A 950 16.08 -11.50 -15.14
N ARG A 951 17.35 -11.11 -15.14
CA ARG A 951 17.79 -9.76 -15.45
C ARG A 951 17.85 -9.60 -16.97
N VAL A 952 17.15 -8.60 -17.49
CA VAL A 952 17.05 -8.30 -18.92
C VAL A 952 17.47 -6.86 -19.15
N ASP A 953 18.50 -6.65 -19.97
CA ASP A 953 18.89 -5.30 -20.36
C ASP A 953 17.78 -4.70 -21.25
N VAL A 954 17.30 -3.50 -20.96
CA VAL A 954 16.20 -2.86 -21.71
C VAL A 954 16.53 -2.75 -23.20
N LYS A 955 17.78 -2.53 -23.55
CA LYS A 955 18.26 -2.48 -24.96
C LYS A 955 18.11 -3.79 -25.73
N ASP A 956 17.99 -4.92 -25.04
CA ASP A 956 17.83 -6.25 -25.65
C ASP A 956 16.34 -6.62 -25.84
N VAL A 957 15.41 -5.76 -25.40
CA VAL A 957 13.97 -5.95 -25.54
C VAL A 957 13.51 -5.40 -26.88
N GLU A 958 13.07 -6.25 -27.80
CA GLU A 958 12.49 -5.85 -29.09
C GLU A 958 10.99 -5.49 -28.98
N ALA A 959 10.26 -6.23 -28.13
CA ALA A 959 8.85 -5.93 -27.85
C ALA A 959 8.50 -6.26 -26.40
N ARG A 960 7.59 -5.45 -25.84
CA ARG A 960 7.01 -5.66 -24.52
C ARG A 960 5.51 -5.65 -24.60
N GLN A 961 4.88 -6.65 -24.03
CA GLN A 961 3.43 -6.75 -23.96
C GLN A 961 3.03 -7.00 -22.51
N VAL A 962 2.16 -6.12 -21.97
CA VAL A 962 1.50 -6.34 -20.68
C VAL A 962 0.15 -6.98 -20.98
N SER A 963 -0.06 -8.17 -20.43
CA SER A 963 -1.31 -8.93 -20.64
C SER A 963 -2.31 -8.55 -19.56
N GLU A 964 -3.59 -8.51 -19.91
CA GLU A 964 -4.67 -8.49 -18.93
C GLU A 964 -4.86 -9.86 -18.25
N LEU A 965 -4.18 -10.88 -18.74
CA LEU A 965 -4.24 -12.23 -18.19
C LEU A 965 -3.30 -12.37 -16.98
N SER A 966 -3.75 -13.13 -15.99
CA SER A 966 -2.93 -13.59 -14.88
C SER A 966 -1.83 -14.54 -15.35
N ILE A 967 -0.68 -14.56 -14.68
CA ILE A 967 0.33 -15.59 -14.85
C ILE A 967 -0.18 -16.96 -14.35
N MET A 968 -1.11 -16.96 -13.39
CA MET A 968 -1.79 -18.16 -12.91
C MET A 968 -2.66 -18.74 -14.04
N PRO A 969 -2.48 -20.01 -14.43
CA PRO A 969 -3.26 -20.60 -15.52
C PRO A 969 -4.67 -21.00 -15.04
N PRO A 970 -5.71 -20.85 -15.88
CA PRO A 970 -7.01 -21.43 -15.60
C PRO A 970 -6.94 -22.97 -15.71
N GLY A 971 -7.85 -23.67 -15.02
CA GLY A 971 -7.94 -25.13 -15.09
C GLY A 971 -6.88 -25.88 -14.29
N ILE A 972 -6.19 -25.22 -13.36
CA ILE A 972 -5.13 -25.81 -12.55
C ILE A 972 -5.60 -26.99 -11.70
N ILE A 973 -6.88 -27.03 -11.34
CA ILE A 973 -7.51 -28.13 -10.58
C ILE A 973 -8.22 -29.15 -11.44
N ASP A 974 -8.27 -28.98 -12.76
CA ASP A 974 -9.04 -29.87 -13.65
C ASP A 974 -8.41 -31.27 -13.76
N ALA A 975 -7.10 -31.37 -13.52
CA ALA A 975 -6.38 -32.64 -13.52
C ALA A 975 -6.49 -33.40 -12.19
N LEU A 976 -7.07 -32.79 -11.14
CA LEU A 976 -7.24 -33.40 -9.83
C LEU A 976 -8.57 -34.17 -9.77
N ASN A 977 -8.56 -35.27 -9.03
CA ASN A 977 -9.81 -35.94 -8.71
C ASN A 977 -10.60 -35.15 -7.65
N ARG A 978 -11.85 -35.51 -7.43
CA ARG A 978 -12.75 -34.79 -6.52
C ARG A 978 -12.24 -34.73 -5.07
N ASP A 979 -11.64 -35.82 -4.58
CA ASP A 979 -11.11 -35.87 -3.22
C ASP A 979 -9.83 -35.03 -3.09
N ASP A 980 -8.96 -35.03 -4.09
CA ASP A 980 -7.76 -34.18 -4.11
C ASP A 980 -8.14 -32.68 -4.12
N VAL A 981 -9.17 -32.27 -4.87
CA VAL A 981 -9.66 -30.87 -4.84
C VAL A 981 -10.24 -30.52 -3.47
N ARG A 982 -11.01 -31.42 -2.83
CA ARG A 982 -11.49 -31.24 -1.46
C ARG A 982 -10.32 -31.02 -0.51
N ASP A 983 -9.31 -31.88 -0.57
CA ASP A 983 -8.16 -31.88 0.34
C ASP A 983 -7.30 -30.62 0.12
N LEU A 984 -7.09 -30.21 -1.14
CA LEU A 984 -6.41 -28.96 -1.48
C LEU A 984 -7.17 -27.73 -0.98
N ILE A 985 -8.49 -27.65 -1.27
CA ILE A 985 -9.31 -26.52 -0.82
C ILE A 985 -9.38 -26.50 0.71
N GLY A 986 -9.52 -27.66 1.36
CA GLY A 986 -9.47 -27.76 2.81
C GLY A 986 -8.15 -27.26 3.38
N TYR A 987 -7.00 -27.62 2.80
CA TYR A 987 -5.70 -27.11 3.21
C TYR A 987 -5.54 -25.61 2.93
N LEU A 988 -5.95 -25.14 1.77
CA LEU A 988 -5.94 -23.70 1.47
C LEU A 988 -6.79 -22.89 2.47
N GLN A 989 -7.82 -23.48 3.03
CA GLN A 989 -8.64 -22.85 4.07
C GLN A 989 -8.08 -22.99 5.49
N THR A 990 -6.95 -23.69 5.69
CA THR A 990 -6.31 -23.79 7.03
C THR A 990 -5.75 -22.45 7.48
N ARG A 991 -5.43 -22.33 8.74
CA ARG A 991 -4.90 -21.12 9.38
C ARG A 991 -3.43 -21.21 9.67
N GLU A 992 -2.99 -22.40 9.95
CA GLU A 992 -1.62 -22.76 10.26
C GLU A 992 -1.15 -23.82 9.27
N ASP A 993 0.15 -23.91 9.11
CA ASP A 993 0.73 -25.02 8.35
C ASP A 993 0.43 -26.36 9.05
N VAL A 994 0.23 -27.38 8.26
CA VAL A 994 -0.06 -28.72 8.75
C VAL A 994 1.22 -29.55 8.61
N GLU A 995 1.88 -29.87 9.73
CA GLU A 995 3.06 -30.74 9.78
C GLU A 995 2.78 -32.19 9.30
#